data_d34eedeeee4e41018cc57aa594ad9443
#
_entry.id   d34eedeeee4e41018cc57aa594ad9443
#
_cell.length_a   1.000
_cell.length_b   1.000
_cell.length_c   1.000
_cell.angle_alpha   90.00
_cell.angle_beta   90.00
_cell.angle_gamma   90.00
#
_symmetry.space_group_name_H-M   'P 1'
#
loop_
_entity.id
_entity.type
_entity.pdbx_description
1 polymer ?
#
loop_
_entity_poly.entity_id
_entity_poly.type
_entity_poly.pdbx_seq_one_letter_code
_entity_poly.pdbx_strand_id
1 'polypeptide(L)'
;MKTNPWYRLFLAVALCAAPRLMAQAPAAVSPRDFTAAVEAIVRQHNPRPYVYDQPAIIAALTAYAKTPGLDVAQQADLLRRVAYFAATGNDPETYDRSLTSLLAMDDLTAGTRAAETLFRELTHVHRGEAELKLAEALFGKIEARVAPENRLRMLSALATRSLDKAADPERFTRYFDQLAATKIPEDIASDERKSASFQSRRLDELSSMLDQMGMFDPEAGLRLLKQNAKLFDDRRTGAILTGCAKGFIERKERARFDAVAADLRKLPADLRASPLCDAILALARFDAATAEAVLRAELDAPGTPDAARARYINALMSPSLCGLTTFNYRFHTPGAYEKYKTLVKARLELFDKGIDKNLSQGLVEVLEHYDDLDLAEETLRRALQSRPRDYMLNWVSARVAAADPDGAARALERLDQTLEASRTSDQTNEIRAVSAFLRGEGLAGFGRAFPPAALGAAERLALLRKTSLFLFLARRYDDCRAIHSEITRNLYAPEPDKAHVATYVPQAPTTADGFVRTPFYNDWSRMETRFVPYGDGYNESRETDAKRHLKGVEQPKTDPAFRTGIRVLYDEAGVHVFIRCDDPDIAEVKLGKRDAGTLEIFFRPGRDDVAYHSVFFTALPGHGDPHHADWNLPGRHYRLSEDIFVKDTAVTREGVVAHLGIPWTSFYDHLPVDGNPWIFGLQRWSPGGAQTLSGLVHELSRGMRLEFPFTPEQLTGLKRAIAVSMFNRYRAIRNDKGKFLQTWNDPVLGDPAFYAAEVAPLLEKLDAAGERLMAPATDADVGRFFSETVPLWAEIAYEIADRRTRYLNNRFFAK
;
A
#
# COMPACT_ATOMS: atom_id res chain seq x y z
N MET A 1 -40.87 14.54 -0.73
CA MET A 1 -39.62 15.16 -0.29
C MET A 1 -39.93 16.25 0.76
N LYS A 2 -39.76 15.93 2.03
CA LYS A 2 -39.97 16.89 3.14
C LYS A 2 -38.60 17.49 3.46
N THR A 3 -38.38 18.72 3.07
CA THR A 3 -37.20 19.52 3.44
C THR A 3 -37.21 19.80 4.93
N ASN A 4 -36.10 19.44 5.58
CA ASN A 4 -35.86 19.59 7.02
C ASN A 4 -35.98 21.08 7.43
N PRO A 5 -36.86 21.46 8.39
CA PRO A 5 -37.10 22.84 8.77
C PRO A 5 -35.88 23.54 9.39
N TRP A 6 -34.92 22.82 9.90
CA TRP A 6 -33.67 23.35 10.46
C TRP A 6 -32.74 23.98 9.44
N TYR A 7 -32.81 23.54 8.17
CA TYR A 7 -32.01 24.12 7.07
C TYR A 7 -32.51 25.52 6.66
N ARG A 8 -33.83 25.75 6.78
CA ARG A 8 -34.40 27.08 6.54
C ARG A 8 -34.11 28.06 7.70
N LEU A 9 -33.99 27.54 8.92
CA LEU A 9 -33.66 28.36 10.08
C LEU A 9 -32.18 28.84 10.04
N PHE A 10 -31.25 27.99 9.58
CA PHE A 10 -29.84 28.39 9.45
C PHE A 10 -29.63 29.43 8.34
N LEU A 11 -30.33 29.28 7.21
CA LEU A 11 -30.27 30.26 6.13
C LEU A 11 -30.97 31.58 6.53
N ALA A 12 -32.07 31.50 7.28
CA ALA A 12 -32.76 32.68 7.80
C ALA A 12 -31.99 33.41 8.89
N VAL A 13 -31.29 32.68 9.76
CA VAL A 13 -30.43 33.30 10.79
C VAL A 13 -29.20 33.95 10.16
N ALA A 14 -28.64 33.39 9.10
CA ALA A 14 -27.54 33.99 8.35
C ALA A 14 -27.98 35.22 7.54
N LEU A 15 -29.26 35.29 7.15
CA LEU A 15 -29.83 36.45 6.41
C LEU A 15 -30.48 37.51 7.32
N CYS A 16 -30.83 37.16 8.57
CA CYS A 16 -31.49 38.07 9.50
C CYS A 16 -30.55 38.70 10.53
N ALA A 17 -29.27 38.29 10.59
CA ALA A 17 -28.28 38.93 11.48
C ALA A 17 -27.57 40.14 10.84
N ALA A 18 -28.20 40.80 9.88
CA ALA A 18 -27.77 42.08 9.40
C ALA A 18 -28.70 43.21 9.97
N PRO A 19 -28.35 43.78 11.10
CA PRO A 19 -28.71 45.13 11.34
C PRO A 19 -27.49 46.02 11.64
N ARG A 20 -27.42 47.08 10.88
CA ARG A 20 -26.84 48.37 11.28
C ARG A 20 -25.48 48.33 12.02
N LEU A 21 -24.42 48.11 11.28
CA LEU A 21 -23.12 48.66 11.66
C LEU A 21 -22.56 49.47 10.47
N MET A 22 -22.38 50.72 10.70
CA MET A 22 -21.73 51.68 9.81
C MET A 22 -20.32 51.16 9.45
N ALA A 23 -20.04 51.16 8.17
CA ALA A 23 -18.74 51.33 7.52
C ALA A 23 -17.49 50.85 8.30
N GLN A 24 -17.49 49.62 8.79
CA GLN A 24 -16.24 48.85 8.93
C GLN A 24 -16.01 48.09 7.65
N ALA A 25 -14.82 48.19 7.07
CA ALA A 25 -14.44 47.34 5.97
C ALA A 25 -14.73 45.87 6.35
N PRO A 26 -15.37 45.07 5.47
CA PRO A 26 -15.70 43.71 5.78
C PRO A 26 -14.44 42.96 6.25
N ALA A 27 -14.54 42.23 7.36
CA ALA A 27 -13.40 41.47 7.89
C ALA A 27 -12.84 40.56 6.80
N ALA A 28 -11.51 40.57 6.66
CA ALA A 28 -10.83 39.73 5.68
C ALA A 28 -11.14 38.26 5.95
N VAL A 29 -11.47 37.50 4.92
CA VAL A 29 -11.71 36.05 5.00
C VAL A 29 -10.37 35.38 5.22
N SER A 30 -10.24 34.57 6.30
CA SER A 30 -8.99 33.88 6.55
C SER A 30 -8.71 32.80 5.46
N PRO A 31 -7.44 32.54 5.13
CA PRO A 31 -7.11 31.47 4.13
C PRO A 31 -7.74 30.11 4.48
N ARG A 32 -7.86 29.80 5.78
CA ARG A 32 -8.47 28.55 6.26
C ARG A 32 -9.98 28.52 6.00
N ASP A 33 -10.69 29.61 6.31
CA ASP A 33 -12.13 29.68 6.11
C ASP A 33 -12.46 29.73 4.62
N PHE A 34 -11.65 30.40 3.82
CA PHE A 34 -11.74 30.36 2.36
C PHE A 34 -11.62 28.94 1.81
N THR A 35 -10.58 28.20 2.17
CA THR A 35 -10.37 26.83 1.71
C THR A 35 -11.53 25.94 2.12
N ALA A 36 -11.96 26.04 3.38
CA ALA A 36 -13.10 25.25 3.89
C ALA A 36 -14.40 25.54 3.14
N ALA A 37 -14.69 26.80 2.82
CA ALA A 37 -15.88 27.20 2.08
C ALA A 37 -15.86 26.67 0.64
N VAL A 38 -14.73 26.81 -0.05
CA VAL A 38 -14.57 26.33 -1.43
C VAL A 38 -14.69 24.80 -1.49
N GLU A 39 -14.07 24.08 -0.56
CA GLU A 39 -14.20 22.62 -0.49
C GLU A 39 -15.63 22.18 -0.17
N ALA A 40 -16.35 22.93 0.69
CA ALA A 40 -17.75 22.65 0.97
C ALA A 40 -18.64 22.81 -0.28
N ILE A 41 -18.40 23.88 -1.06
CA ILE A 41 -19.11 24.09 -2.33
C ILE A 41 -18.88 22.94 -3.30
N VAL A 42 -17.63 22.54 -3.51
CA VAL A 42 -17.30 21.42 -4.42
C VAL A 42 -17.91 20.12 -3.93
N ARG A 43 -17.85 19.83 -2.63
CA ARG A 43 -18.45 18.62 -2.04
C ARG A 43 -19.97 18.58 -2.14
N GLN A 44 -20.64 19.70 -1.94
CA GLN A 44 -22.09 19.77 -2.03
C GLN A 44 -22.62 19.40 -3.42
N HIS A 45 -21.83 19.65 -4.46
CA HIS A 45 -22.18 19.41 -5.86
C HIS A 45 -21.38 18.25 -6.48
N ASN A 46 -20.86 17.36 -5.65
CA ASN A 46 -20.25 16.11 -6.07
C ASN A 46 -21.18 14.94 -5.71
N PRO A 47 -22.13 14.57 -6.58
CA PRO A 47 -23.11 13.53 -6.29
C PRO A 47 -22.51 12.13 -6.14
N ARG A 48 -21.32 11.91 -6.71
CA ARG A 48 -20.54 10.67 -6.61
C ARG A 48 -19.04 11.01 -6.59
N PRO A 49 -18.19 10.19 -5.97
CA PRO A 49 -16.75 10.36 -6.09
C PRO A 49 -16.32 10.51 -7.56
N TYR A 50 -15.59 11.58 -7.85
CA TYR A 50 -15.09 11.94 -9.19
C TYR A 50 -16.17 12.32 -10.25
N VAL A 51 -17.45 12.41 -9.86
CA VAL A 51 -18.54 12.89 -10.73
C VAL A 51 -19.04 14.22 -10.21
N TYR A 52 -18.64 15.29 -10.86
CA TYR A 52 -18.94 16.64 -10.46
C TYR A 52 -20.15 17.20 -11.24
N ASP A 53 -21.09 17.84 -10.55
CA ASP A 53 -22.06 18.72 -11.18
C ASP A 53 -21.39 20.06 -11.49
N GLN A 54 -20.61 20.09 -12.59
CA GLN A 54 -19.82 21.28 -12.94
C GLN A 54 -20.67 22.54 -13.05
N PRO A 55 -21.86 22.57 -13.69
CA PRO A 55 -22.69 23.77 -13.74
C PRO A 55 -23.08 24.28 -12.35
N ALA A 56 -23.46 23.40 -11.44
CA ALA A 56 -23.81 23.78 -10.08
C ALA A 56 -22.58 24.28 -9.27
N ILE A 57 -21.41 23.64 -9.43
CA ILE A 57 -20.16 24.10 -8.80
C ILE A 57 -19.77 25.48 -9.34
N ILE A 58 -19.80 25.68 -10.65
CA ILE A 58 -19.50 26.95 -11.30
C ILE A 58 -20.39 28.06 -10.77
N ALA A 59 -21.71 27.81 -10.73
CA ALA A 59 -22.68 28.78 -10.22
C ALA A 59 -22.40 29.13 -8.75
N ALA A 60 -22.14 28.15 -7.91
CA ALA A 60 -21.88 28.35 -6.48
C ALA A 60 -20.54 29.06 -6.23
N LEU A 61 -19.46 28.69 -6.93
CA LEU A 61 -18.17 29.40 -6.83
C LEU A 61 -18.26 30.83 -7.34
N THR A 62 -19.00 31.07 -8.42
CA THR A 62 -19.25 32.45 -8.95
C THR A 62 -20.06 33.30 -7.97
N ALA A 63 -21.01 32.69 -7.28
CA ALA A 63 -21.74 33.40 -6.22
C ALA A 63 -20.83 33.71 -5.02
N TYR A 64 -19.99 32.74 -4.61
CA TYR A 64 -19.05 32.95 -3.51
C TYR A 64 -17.98 33.99 -3.83
N ALA A 65 -17.57 34.15 -5.08
CA ALA A 65 -16.63 35.21 -5.51
C ALA A 65 -17.13 36.65 -5.25
N LYS A 66 -18.44 36.81 -5.01
CA LYS A 66 -19.05 38.12 -4.64
C LYS A 66 -19.04 38.39 -3.14
N THR A 67 -18.50 37.47 -2.34
CA THR A 67 -18.41 37.63 -0.89
C THR A 67 -17.45 38.77 -0.54
N PRO A 68 -17.88 39.77 0.27
CA PRO A 68 -16.99 40.81 0.72
C PRO A 68 -15.87 40.29 1.60
N GLY A 69 -14.65 40.86 1.48
CA GLY A 69 -13.51 40.52 2.33
C GLY A 69 -12.59 39.44 1.71
N LEU A 70 -12.87 38.96 0.52
CA LEU A 70 -11.94 38.12 -0.23
C LEU A 70 -10.76 38.96 -0.72
N ASP A 71 -9.54 38.46 -0.49
CA ASP A 71 -8.34 39.08 -1.03
C ASP A 71 -8.15 38.77 -2.52
N VAL A 72 -7.19 39.43 -3.16
CA VAL A 72 -6.93 39.27 -4.61
C VAL A 72 -6.48 37.85 -4.96
N ALA A 73 -5.72 37.19 -4.09
CA ALA A 73 -5.25 35.80 -4.33
C ALA A 73 -6.43 34.81 -4.21
N GLN A 74 -7.34 35.02 -3.28
CA GLN A 74 -8.58 34.24 -3.13
C GLN A 74 -9.51 34.42 -4.33
N GLN A 75 -9.65 35.64 -4.82
CA GLN A 75 -10.41 35.91 -6.06
C GLN A 75 -9.78 35.23 -7.29
N ALA A 76 -8.46 35.29 -7.41
CA ALA A 76 -7.73 34.62 -8.48
C ALA A 76 -7.93 33.09 -8.41
N ASP A 77 -7.89 32.48 -7.21
CA ASP A 77 -8.11 31.05 -7.03
C ASP A 77 -9.55 30.64 -7.39
N LEU A 78 -10.56 31.46 -7.06
CA LEU A 78 -11.95 31.19 -7.46
C LEU A 78 -12.13 31.23 -8.99
N LEU A 79 -11.60 32.27 -9.65
CA LEU A 79 -11.64 32.35 -11.11
C LEU A 79 -10.94 31.16 -11.78
N ARG A 80 -9.80 30.74 -11.24
CA ARG A 80 -9.08 29.54 -11.68
C ARG A 80 -9.94 28.28 -11.57
N ARG A 81 -10.59 28.09 -10.42
CA ARG A 81 -11.46 26.91 -10.19
C ARG A 81 -12.68 26.92 -11.08
N VAL A 82 -13.32 28.09 -11.28
CA VAL A 82 -14.43 28.22 -12.23
C VAL A 82 -13.96 27.86 -13.64
N ALA A 83 -12.80 28.37 -14.07
CA ALA A 83 -12.22 28.00 -15.38
C ALA A 83 -11.92 26.49 -15.46
N TYR A 84 -11.40 25.89 -14.39
CA TYR A 84 -11.09 24.46 -14.35
C TYR A 84 -12.37 23.61 -14.50
N PHE A 85 -13.43 23.89 -13.72
CA PHE A 85 -14.69 23.15 -13.82
C PHE A 85 -15.40 23.40 -15.15
N ALA A 86 -15.30 24.58 -15.71
CA ALA A 86 -15.81 24.89 -17.04
C ALA A 86 -15.06 24.09 -18.14
N ALA A 87 -13.74 24.03 -18.04
CA ALA A 87 -12.91 23.22 -18.96
C ALA A 87 -13.28 21.74 -18.89
N THR A 88 -13.38 21.17 -17.70
CA THR A 88 -13.70 19.75 -17.50
C THR A 88 -15.18 19.44 -17.73
N GLY A 89 -16.06 20.43 -17.66
CA GLY A 89 -17.49 20.34 -17.94
C GLY A 89 -17.87 20.64 -19.40
N ASN A 90 -16.89 20.90 -20.26
CA ASN A 90 -17.08 21.26 -21.67
C ASN A 90 -17.95 22.55 -21.84
N ASP A 91 -17.69 23.55 -21.02
CA ASP A 91 -18.30 24.89 -21.09
C ASP A 91 -17.25 25.95 -21.52
N PRO A 92 -16.99 26.07 -22.83
CA PRO A 92 -15.94 26.95 -23.34
C PRO A 92 -16.21 28.43 -23.09
N GLU A 93 -17.48 28.84 -23.06
CA GLU A 93 -17.87 30.24 -22.83
C GLU A 93 -17.51 30.69 -21.41
N THR A 94 -17.86 29.90 -20.42
CA THR A 94 -17.53 30.18 -19.01
C THR A 94 -16.02 30.06 -18.78
N TYR A 95 -15.34 29.12 -19.42
CA TYR A 95 -13.88 28.99 -19.38
C TYR A 95 -13.19 30.27 -19.88
N ASP A 96 -13.52 30.72 -21.11
CA ASP A 96 -12.91 31.91 -21.72
C ASP A 96 -13.21 33.20 -20.94
N ARG A 97 -14.42 33.36 -20.43
CA ARG A 97 -14.81 34.51 -19.57
C ARG A 97 -14.01 34.52 -18.28
N SER A 98 -13.90 33.38 -17.59
CA SER A 98 -13.19 33.28 -16.32
C SER A 98 -11.69 33.50 -16.53
N LEU A 99 -11.12 32.94 -17.59
CA LEU A 99 -9.73 33.14 -17.95
C LEU A 99 -9.44 34.60 -18.29
N THR A 100 -10.31 35.27 -19.09
CA THR A 100 -10.20 36.67 -19.43
C THR A 100 -10.20 37.53 -18.15
N SER A 101 -11.12 37.29 -17.22
CA SER A 101 -11.18 37.97 -15.94
C SER A 101 -9.93 37.73 -15.11
N LEU A 102 -9.42 36.49 -15.06
CA LEU A 102 -8.20 36.12 -14.34
C LEU A 102 -6.97 36.88 -14.88
N LEU A 103 -6.83 36.97 -16.21
CA LEU A 103 -5.71 37.64 -16.86
C LEU A 103 -5.82 39.17 -16.88
N ALA A 104 -7.02 39.72 -16.59
CA ALA A 104 -7.27 41.17 -16.49
C ALA A 104 -7.24 41.68 -15.04
N MET A 105 -6.85 40.87 -14.06
CA MET A 105 -6.73 41.31 -12.67
C MET A 105 -5.63 42.39 -12.52
N ASP A 106 -5.89 43.36 -11.66
CA ASP A 106 -4.93 44.45 -11.38
C ASP A 106 -3.62 43.89 -10.77
N ASP A 107 -3.70 42.87 -9.93
CA ASP A 107 -2.54 42.08 -9.47
C ASP A 107 -2.19 41.01 -10.52
N LEU A 108 -1.37 41.38 -11.46
CA LEU A 108 -0.86 40.51 -12.50
C LEU A 108 -0.11 39.25 -11.95
N THR A 109 0.49 39.38 -10.77
CA THR A 109 1.22 38.27 -10.15
C THR A 109 0.26 37.19 -9.64
N ALA A 110 -0.82 37.58 -8.95
CA ALA A 110 -1.85 36.67 -8.48
C ALA A 110 -2.56 35.98 -9.68
N GLY A 111 -2.94 36.77 -10.68
CA GLY A 111 -3.57 36.26 -11.90
C GLY A 111 -2.68 35.25 -12.66
N THR A 112 -1.38 35.59 -12.82
CA THR A 112 -0.43 34.69 -13.52
C THR A 112 -0.20 33.39 -12.73
N ARG A 113 -0.01 33.44 -11.42
CA ARG A 113 0.16 32.23 -10.58
C ARG A 113 -1.06 31.32 -10.65
N ALA A 114 -2.26 31.89 -10.61
CA ALA A 114 -3.48 31.10 -10.74
C ALA A 114 -3.60 30.47 -12.14
N ALA A 115 -3.23 31.18 -13.21
CA ALA A 115 -3.20 30.65 -14.56
C ALA A 115 -2.15 29.56 -14.73
N GLU A 116 -0.96 29.67 -14.14
CA GLU A 116 0.05 28.59 -14.09
C GLU A 116 -0.47 27.35 -13.36
N THR A 117 -1.25 27.54 -12.31
CA THR A 117 -1.86 26.44 -11.59
C THR A 117 -2.95 25.76 -12.44
N LEU A 118 -3.80 26.53 -13.11
CA LEU A 118 -4.79 26.02 -14.06
C LEU A 118 -4.12 25.21 -15.19
N PHE A 119 -3.01 25.72 -15.72
CA PHE A 119 -2.24 24.98 -16.74
C PHE A 119 -1.78 23.61 -16.23
N ARG A 120 -1.24 23.53 -15.01
CA ARG A 120 -0.82 22.25 -14.40
C ARG A 120 -1.98 21.28 -14.21
N GLU A 121 -3.15 21.80 -13.83
CA GLU A 121 -4.37 21.00 -13.69
C GLU A 121 -4.87 20.46 -15.04
N LEU A 122 -4.81 21.26 -16.11
CA LEU A 122 -5.20 20.85 -17.46
C LEU A 122 -4.20 19.87 -18.08
N THR A 123 -2.93 19.94 -17.71
CA THR A 123 -1.89 19.03 -18.19
C THR A 123 -1.67 17.83 -17.27
N HIS A 124 -2.52 17.62 -16.26
CA HIS A 124 -2.40 16.49 -15.35
C HIS A 124 -2.56 15.14 -16.08
N VAL A 125 -1.89 14.10 -15.58
CA VAL A 125 -1.83 12.76 -16.19
C VAL A 125 -3.21 12.15 -16.49
N HIS A 126 -4.23 12.49 -15.72
CA HIS A 126 -5.59 11.97 -15.90
C HIS A 126 -6.47 12.80 -16.84
N ARG A 127 -5.94 13.83 -17.49
CA ARG A 127 -6.69 14.68 -18.42
C ARG A 127 -6.55 14.20 -19.86
N GLY A 128 -7.53 14.54 -20.69
CA GLY A 128 -7.61 14.13 -22.09
C GLY A 128 -7.03 15.15 -23.08
N GLU A 129 -7.29 14.91 -24.36
CA GLU A 129 -6.82 15.79 -25.43
C GLU A 129 -7.56 17.13 -25.44
N ALA A 130 -8.82 17.18 -25.02
CA ALA A 130 -9.58 18.41 -24.95
C ALA A 130 -8.95 19.40 -23.96
N GLU A 131 -8.60 18.94 -22.77
CA GLU A 131 -7.93 19.77 -21.76
C GLU A 131 -6.51 20.15 -22.19
N LEU A 132 -5.81 19.28 -22.93
CA LEU A 132 -4.51 19.62 -23.51
C LEU A 132 -4.62 20.80 -24.49
N LYS A 133 -5.63 20.84 -25.37
CA LYS A 133 -5.88 21.98 -26.27
C LYS A 133 -6.16 23.27 -25.51
N LEU A 134 -6.90 23.19 -24.41
CA LEU A 134 -7.12 24.35 -23.56
C LEU A 134 -5.84 24.82 -22.87
N ALA A 135 -5.00 23.88 -22.42
CA ALA A 135 -3.69 24.21 -21.83
C ALA A 135 -2.76 24.89 -22.85
N GLU A 136 -2.76 24.47 -24.12
CA GLU A 136 -2.01 25.12 -25.20
C GLU A 136 -2.48 26.55 -25.44
N ALA A 137 -3.80 26.76 -25.56
CA ALA A 137 -4.38 28.08 -25.72
C ALA A 137 -4.08 28.99 -24.52
N LEU A 138 -4.14 28.42 -23.29
CA LEU A 138 -3.77 29.14 -22.08
C LEU A 138 -2.29 29.52 -22.09
N PHE A 139 -1.39 28.58 -22.42
CA PHE A 139 0.03 28.86 -22.51
C PHE A 139 0.33 30.03 -23.44
N GLY A 140 -0.25 30.05 -24.65
CA GLY A 140 -0.08 31.17 -25.60
C GLY A 140 -0.52 32.53 -25.05
N LYS A 141 -1.52 32.56 -24.14
CA LYS A 141 -1.98 33.81 -23.52
C LYS A 141 -1.07 34.28 -22.37
N ILE A 142 -0.36 33.36 -21.67
CA ILE A 142 0.43 33.71 -20.47
C ILE A 142 1.94 33.62 -20.66
N GLU A 143 2.42 33.05 -21.76
CA GLU A 143 3.84 32.76 -22.02
C GLU A 143 4.78 33.94 -21.72
N ALA A 144 4.39 35.16 -22.11
CA ALA A 144 5.18 36.37 -21.93
C ALA A 144 5.20 36.90 -20.45
N ARG A 145 4.29 36.37 -19.59
CA ARG A 145 4.14 36.78 -18.20
C ARG A 145 4.72 35.79 -17.22
N VAL A 146 4.99 34.55 -17.67
CA VAL A 146 5.47 33.45 -16.86
C VAL A 146 6.98 33.59 -16.66
N ALA A 147 7.44 33.28 -15.44
CA ALA A 147 8.88 33.20 -15.16
C ALA A 147 9.58 32.23 -16.12
N PRO A 148 10.79 32.56 -16.59
CA PRO A 148 11.50 31.76 -17.60
C PRO A 148 11.63 30.28 -17.26
N GLU A 149 11.88 29.94 -16.01
CA GLU A 149 11.99 28.56 -15.53
C GLU A 149 10.64 27.80 -15.58
N ASN A 150 9.54 28.47 -15.27
CA ASN A 150 8.20 27.89 -15.36
C ASN A 150 7.80 27.68 -16.81
N ARG A 151 8.19 28.60 -17.70
CA ARG A 151 7.99 28.45 -19.16
C ARG A 151 8.64 27.18 -19.69
N LEU A 152 9.89 26.85 -19.27
CA LEU A 152 10.56 25.61 -19.66
C LEU A 152 9.72 24.40 -19.27
N ARG A 153 9.23 24.36 -18.02
CA ARG A 153 8.38 23.26 -17.50
C ARG A 153 7.05 23.15 -18.24
N MET A 154 6.45 24.29 -18.60
CA MET A 154 5.18 24.28 -19.34
C MET A 154 5.36 23.73 -20.75
N LEU A 155 6.42 24.12 -21.47
CA LEU A 155 6.76 23.56 -22.77
C LEU A 155 7.04 22.04 -22.69
N SER A 156 7.79 21.62 -21.71
CA SER A 156 8.06 20.19 -21.44
C SER A 156 6.76 19.41 -21.18
N ALA A 157 5.86 19.98 -20.37
CA ALA A 157 4.56 19.36 -20.11
C ALA A 157 3.69 19.24 -21.36
N LEU A 158 3.60 20.30 -22.17
CA LEU A 158 2.85 20.26 -23.43
C LEU A 158 3.39 19.20 -24.39
N ALA A 159 4.70 19.12 -24.53
CA ALA A 159 5.34 18.13 -25.38
C ALA A 159 5.02 16.70 -24.90
N THR A 160 5.29 16.43 -23.62
CA THR A 160 5.06 15.10 -23.04
C THR A 160 3.59 14.68 -23.17
N ARG A 161 2.65 15.60 -22.89
CA ARG A 161 1.21 15.30 -23.00
C ARG A 161 0.74 15.16 -24.45
N SER A 162 1.41 15.77 -25.40
CA SER A 162 1.12 15.55 -26.84
C SER A 162 1.33 14.10 -27.25
N LEU A 163 2.33 13.41 -26.68
CA LEU A 163 2.53 11.97 -26.91
C LEU A 163 1.51 11.13 -26.14
N ASP A 164 1.34 11.45 -24.88
CA ASP A 164 0.58 10.64 -23.92
C ASP A 164 -0.95 10.66 -24.21
N LYS A 165 -1.48 11.81 -24.66
CA LYS A 165 -2.92 12.04 -24.83
C LYS A 165 -3.40 12.14 -26.28
N ALA A 166 -2.56 12.67 -27.15
CA ALA A 166 -2.92 12.89 -28.56
C ALA A 166 -2.17 11.96 -29.51
N ALA A 167 -1.17 11.22 -29.05
CA ALA A 167 -0.27 10.41 -29.87
C ALA A 167 0.31 11.24 -31.06
N ASP A 168 0.64 12.50 -30.78
CA ASP A 168 1.03 13.49 -31.80
C ASP A 168 2.53 13.85 -31.69
N PRO A 169 3.41 13.13 -32.39
CA PRO A 169 4.85 13.39 -32.38
C PRO A 169 5.24 14.70 -33.07
N GLU A 170 4.42 15.24 -33.98
CA GLU A 170 4.71 16.52 -34.63
C GLU A 170 4.52 17.68 -33.66
N ARG A 171 3.42 17.62 -32.88
CA ARG A 171 3.15 18.58 -31.80
C ARG A 171 4.24 18.51 -30.72
N PHE A 172 4.69 17.32 -30.35
CA PHE A 172 5.83 17.14 -29.47
C PHE A 172 7.07 17.83 -30.00
N THR A 173 7.43 17.56 -31.28
CA THR A 173 8.64 18.11 -31.91
C THR A 173 8.59 19.63 -31.93
N ARG A 174 7.45 20.24 -32.22
CA ARG A 174 7.27 21.69 -32.15
C ARG A 174 7.62 22.28 -30.80
N TYR A 175 7.14 21.67 -29.67
CA TYR A 175 7.46 22.17 -28.36
C TYR A 175 8.89 21.88 -27.95
N PHE A 176 9.43 20.74 -28.37
CA PHE A 176 10.84 20.43 -28.19
C PHE A 176 11.74 21.49 -28.85
N ASP A 177 11.47 21.86 -30.09
CA ASP A 177 12.22 22.87 -30.79
C ASP A 177 12.09 24.26 -30.16
N GLN A 178 10.90 24.60 -29.67
CA GLN A 178 10.69 25.87 -28.94
C GLN A 178 11.53 25.90 -27.66
N LEU A 179 11.57 24.80 -26.90
CA LEU A 179 12.37 24.70 -25.70
C LEU A 179 13.87 24.71 -26.03
N ALA A 180 14.28 24.01 -27.06
CA ALA A 180 15.68 23.99 -27.54
C ALA A 180 16.16 25.37 -28.00
N ALA A 181 15.30 26.17 -28.63
CA ALA A 181 15.59 27.51 -29.07
C ALA A 181 15.52 28.58 -27.96
N THR A 182 15.04 28.23 -26.75
CA THR A 182 14.90 29.19 -25.66
C THR A 182 16.28 29.72 -25.22
N LYS A 183 16.45 31.04 -25.33
CA LYS A 183 17.69 31.74 -24.92
C LYS A 183 17.70 32.00 -23.41
N ILE A 184 18.88 32.16 -22.86
CA ILE A 184 19.02 32.64 -21.49
C ILE A 184 18.45 34.07 -21.42
N PRO A 185 17.54 34.37 -20.46
CA PRO A 185 16.96 35.69 -20.29
C PRO A 185 18.02 36.74 -19.97
N GLU A 186 17.86 37.96 -20.50
CA GLU A 186 18.85 39.04 -20.34
C GLU A 186 19.11 39.45 -18.91
N ASP A 187 18.06 39.41 -18.08
CA ASP A 187 18.10 39.73 -16.63
C ASP A 187 18.92 38.73 -15.79
N ILE A 188 19.12 37.50 -16.28
CA ILE A 188 19.95 36.49 -15.60
C ILE A 188 21.25 36.21 -16.35
N ALA A 189 21.39 36.67 -17.60
CA ALA A 189 22.57 36.43 -18.44
C ALA A 189 23.87 36.97 -17.84
N SER A 190 23.79 38.06 -17.10
CA SER A 190 24.93 38.68 -16.42
C SER A 190 25.36 37.96 -15.12
N ASP A 191 24.52 37.09 -14.56
CA ASP A 191 24.83 36.27 -13.37
C ASP A 191 25.21 34.87 -13.84
N GLU A 192 26.51 34.56 -13.81
CA GLU A 192 27.06 33.30 -14.30
C GLU A 192 26.40 32.07 -13.63
N ARG A 193 26.16 32.15 -12.30
CA ARG A 193 25.55 31.04 -11.54
C ARG A 193 24.08 30.80 -11.93
N LYS A 194 23.31 31.87 -12.05
CA LYS A 194 21.90 31.77 -12.47
C LYS A 194 21.80 31.32 -13.92
N SER A 195 22.65 31.85 -14.77
CA SER A 195 22.77 31.48 -16.19
C SER A 195 23.08 29.99 -16.35
N ALA A 196 24.09 29.47 -15.64
CA ALA A 196 24.43 28.03 -15.62
C ALA A 196 23.29 27.16 -15.09
N SER A 197 22.61 27.61 -14.02
CA SER A 197 21.45 26.88 -13.45
C SER A 197 20.28 26.80 -14.44
N PHE A 198 19.95 27.92 -15.11
CA PHE A 198 18.91 27.96 -16.13
C PHE A 198 19.25 27.05 -17.32
N GLN A 199 20.48 27.11 -17.81
CA GLN A 199 20.95 26.24 -18.89
C GLN A 199 20.88 24.75 -18.53
N SER A 200 21.34 24.39 -17.32
CA SER A 200 21.25 22.99 -16.85
C SER A 200 19.79 22.53 -16.79
N ARG A 201 18.88 23.33 -16.25
CA ARG A 201 17.45 22.99 -16.20
C ARG A 201 16.85 22.83 -17.59
N ARG A 202 17.18 23.72 -18.54
CA ARG A 202 16.72 23.61 -19.91
C ARG A 202 17.15 22.28 -20.55
N LEU A 203 18.40 21.88 -20.35
CA LEU A 203 18.94 20.63 -20.86
C LEU A 203 18.31 19.40 -20.17
N ASP A 204 18.01 19.50 -18.88
CA ASP A 204 17.33 18.45 -18.14
C ASP A 204 15.89 18.25 -18.65
N GLU A 205 15.15 19.33 -18.91
CA GLU A 205 13.80 19.26 -19.50
C GLU A 205 13.85 18.65 -20.92
N LEU A 206 14.78 19.10 -21.78
CA LEU A 206 14.97 18.53 -23.13
C LEU A 206 15.31 17.03 -23.06
N SER A 207 16.18 16.63 -22.16
CA SER A 207 16.56 15.23 -21.97
C SER A 207 15.35 14.38 -21.50
N SER A 208 14.57 14.92 -20.57
CA SER A 208 13.34 14.26 -20.09
C SER A 208 12.30 14.12 -21.21
N MET A 209 12.14 15.13 -22.05
CA MET A 209 11.26 15.05 -23.21
C MET A 209 11.71 13.96 -24.19
N LEU A 210 13.01 13.88 -24.51
CA LEU A 210 13.52 12.86 -25.42
C LEU A 210 13.47 11.45 -24.81
N ASP A 211 13.62 11.29 -23.51
CA ASP A 211 13.38 10.01 -22.82
C ASP A 211 11.92 9.55 -23.03
N GLN A 212 10.94 10.44 -22.86
CA GLN A 212 9.52 10.16 -23.12
C GLN A 212 9.24 9.86 -24.61
N MET A 213 9.83 10.63 -25.54
CA MET A 213 9.74 10.33 -26.96
C MET A 213 10.33 8.96 -27.27
N GLY A 214 11.47 8.61 -26.65
CA GLY A 214 12.11 7.30 -26.80
C GLY A 214 11.23 6.15 -26.36
N MET A 215 10.48 6.31 -25.27
CA MET A 215 9.49 5.31 -24.83
C MET A 215 8.29 5.21 -25.79
N PHE A 216 7.82 6.34 -26.32
CA PHE A 216 6.67 6.41 -27.23
C PHE A 216 7.02 5.99 -28.65
N ASP A 217 8.06 6.59 -29.24
CA ASP A 217 8.62 6.29 -30.57
C ASP A 217 10.15 6.30 -30.53
N PRO A 218 10.75 5.12 -30.25
CA PRO A 218 12.20 5.04 -30.07
C PRO A 218 13.02 5.43 -31.29
N GLU A 219 12.50 5.22 -32.49
CA GLU A 219 13.18 5.68 -33.72
C GLU A 219 13.19 7.20 -33.83
N ALA A 220 12.07 7.86 -33.53
CA ALA A 220 12.00 9.32 -33.48
C ALA A 220 12.90 9.87 -32.36
N GLY A 221 12.90 9.24 -31.18
CA GLY A 221 13.80 9.60 -30.09
C GLY A 221 15.27 9.56 -30.48
N LEU A 222 15.72 8.48 -31.13
CA LEU A 222 17.09 8.35 -31.62
C LEU A 222 17.42 9.38 -32.71
N ARG A 223 16.49 9.67 -33.64
CA ARG A 223 16.69 10.72 -34.67
C ARG A 223 16.89 12.08 -34.01
N LEU A 224 16.01 12.46 -33.09
CA LEU A 224 16.08 13.74 -32.38
C LEU A 224 17.35 13.85 -31.53
N LEU A 225 17.75 12.78 -30.85
CA LEU A 225 19.02 12.73 -30.13
C LEU A 225 20.20 12.98 -31.07
N LYS A 226 20.25 12.30 -32.22
CA LYS A 226 21.33 12.48 -33.23
C LYS A 226 21.38 13.90 -33.77
N GLN A 227 20.23 14.48 -34.07
CA GLN A 227 20.14 15.88 -34.59
C GLN A 227 20.62 16.88 -33.54
N ASN A 228 20.42 16.62 -32.26
CA ASN A 228 20.72 17.51 -31.15
C ASN A 228 21.90 17.03 -30.27
N ALA A 229 22.72 16.10 -30.75
CA ALA A 229 23.77 15.46 -29.95
C ALA A 229 24.74 16.45 -29.26
N LYS A 230 24.98 17.64 -29.88
CA LYS A 230 25.85 18.66 -29.29
C LYS A 230 25.29 19.35 -28.04
N LEU A 231 23.98 19.19 -27.76
CA LEU A 231 23.33 19.78 -26.61
C LEU A 231 23.52 18.94 -25.35
N PHE A 232 23.70 17.63 -25.52
CA PHE A 232 23.65 16.69 -24.39
C PHE A 232 25.04 16.17 -24.03
N ASP A 233 25.33 16.17 -22.75
CA ASP A 233 26.44 15.44 -22.15
C ASP A 233 26.16 13.92 -22.12
N ASP A 234 27.17 13.14 -21.77
CA ASP A 234 27.05 11.68 -21.69
C ASP A 234 25.96 11.22 -20.70
N ARG A 235 25.73 11.94 -19.59
CA ARG A 235 24.71 11.62 -18.61
C ARG A 235 23.31 11.73 -19.20
N ARG A 236 23.03 12.85 -19.88
CA ARG A 236 21.72 13.08 -20.51
C ARG A 236 21.51 12.17 -21.71
N THR A 237 22.56 11.94 -22.50
CA THR A 237 22.56 10.96 -23.59
C THR A 237 22.18 9.57 -23.07
N GLY A 238 22.75 9.14 -21.95
CA GLY A 238 22.40 7.87 -21.29
C GLY A 238 20.91 7.77 -20.90
N ALA A 239 20.34 8.82 -20.34
CA ALA A 239 18.92 8.85 -19.99
C ALA A 239 18.03 8.69 -21.25
N ILE A 240 18.31 9.44 -22.32
CA ILE A 240 17.56 9.39 -23.58
C ILE A 240 17.65 7.99 -24.22
N LEU A 241 18.85 7.42 -24.29
CA LEU A 241 19.04 6.06 -24.81
C LEU A 241 18.28 5.02 -23.98
N THR A 242 18.16 5.23 -22.65
CA THR A 242 17.36 4.35 -21.79
C THR A 242 15.88 4.36 -22.19
N GLY A 243 15.31 5.55 -22.45
CA GLY A 243 13.94 5.67 -22.95
C GLY A 243 13.74 4.92 -24.26
N CYS A 244 14.66 5.11 -25.22
CA CYS A 244 14.62 4.41 -26.50
C CYS A 244 14.74 2.88 -26.33
N ALA A 245 15.62 2.40 -25.45
CA ALA A 245 15.77 0.99 -25.15
C ALA A 245 14.47 0.40 -24.59
N LYS A 246 13.83 1.08 -23.62
CA LYS A 246 12.53 0.67 -23.06
C LYS A 246 11.45 0.64 -24.14
N GLY A 247 11.39 1.66 -25.01
CA GLY A 247 10.45 1.71 -26.13
C GLY A 247 10.60 0.53 -27.11
N PHE A 248 11.82 0.12 -27.45
CA PHE A 248 12.05 -1.05 -28.30
C PHE A 248 11.67 -2.36 -27.61
N ILE A 249 11.89 -2.48 -26.30
CA ILE A 249 11.45 -3.66 -25.52
C ILE A 249 9.93 -3.77 -25.53
N GLU A 250 9.19 -2.71 -25.25
CA GLU A 250 7.72 -2.72 -25.28
C GLU A 250 7.17 -3.09 -26.68
N ARG A 251 7.89 -2.72 -27.75
CA ARG A 251 7.57 -3.10 -29.13
C ARG A 251 8.09 -4.48 -29.52
N LYS A 252 8.78 -5.18 -28.62
CA LYS A 252 9.41 -6.50 -28.85
C LYS A 252 10.47 -6.50 -29.96
N GLU A 253 11.13 -5.38 -30.18
CA GLU A 253 12.15 -5.18 -31.20
C GLU A 253 13.56 -5.46 -30.64
N ARG A 254 13.87 -6.74 -30.39
CA ARG A 254 15.09 -7.18 -29.71
C ARG A 254 16.37 -6.67 -30.37
N ALA A 255 16.51 -6.78 -31.67
CA ALA A 255 17.73 -6.35 -32.37
C ALA A 255 17.99 -4.84 -32.24
N ARG A 256 16.91 -4.02 -32.22
CA ARG A 256 17.01 -2.57 -32.00
C ARG A 256 17.40 -2.25 -30.57
N PHE A 257 16.81 -2.95 -29.60
CA PHE A 257 17.21 -2.85 -28.21
C PHE A 257 18.72 -3.16 -28.02
N ASP A 258 19.22 -4.27 -28.63
CA ASP A 258 20.63 -4.66 -28.51
C ASP A 258 21.56 -3.60 -29.10
N ALA A 259 21.16 -2.93 -30.19
CA ALA A 259 21.91 -1.81 -30.80
C ALA A 259 21.99 -0.62 -29.82
N VAL A 260 20.88 -0.23 -29.18
CA VAL A 260 20.86 0.87 -28.20
C VAL A 260 21.65 0.51 -26.96
N ALA A 261 21.55 -0.75 -26.48
CA ALA A 261 22.35 -1.24 -25.37
C ALA A 261 23.86 -1.20 -25.67
N ALA A 262 24.23 -1.45 -26.92
CA ALA A 262 25.62 -1.29 -27.38
C ALA A 262 26.06 0.19 -27.36
N ASP A 263 25.17 1.12 -27.72
CA ASP A 263 25.45 2.57 -27.60
C ASP A 263 25.59 3.02 -26.17
N LEU A 264 24.74 2.53 -25.26
CA LEU A 264 24.88 2.76 -23.81
C LEU A 264 26.25 2.28 -23.26
N ARG A 265 26.79 1.16 -23.80
CA ARG A 265 28.12 0.67 -23.41
C ARG A 265 29.28 1.55 -23.84
N LYS A 266 29.07 2.41 -24.82
CA LYS A 266 30.09 3.40 -25.29
C LYS A 266 30.25 4.56 -24.32
N LEU A 267 29.28 4.78 -23.42
CA LEU A 267 29.39 5.82 -22.41
C LEU A 267 30.49 5.49 -21.39
N PRO A 268 31.07 6.50 -20.71
CA PRO A 268 32.00 6.30 -19.62
C PRO A 268 31.45 5.34 -18.56
N ALA A 269 32.30 4.48 -18.00
CA ALA A 269 31.87 3.38 -17.13
C ALA A 269 31.09 3.82 -15.89
N ASP A 270 31.43 4.98 -15.32
CA ASP A 270 30.77 5.60 -14.17
C ASP A 270 29.37 6.17 -14.52
N LEU A 271 29.16 6.61 -15.74
CA LEU A 271 27.90 7.19 -16.23
C LEU A 271 26.96 6.15 -16.85
N ARG A 272 27.48 5.09 -17.48
CA ARG A 272 26.67 4.07 -18.17
C ARG A 272 25.94 3.11 -17.25
N ALA A 273 26.43 2.89 -16.04
CA ALA A 273 25.92 1.82 -15.16
C ALA A 273 24.44 2.00 -14.82
N SER A 274 23.99 3.21 -14.47
CA SER A 274 22.57 3.46 -14.16
C SER A 274 21.67 3.31 -15.40
N PRO A 275 21.92 4.00 -16.52
CA PRO A 275 21.07 3.86 -17.72
C PRO A 275 21.06 2.43 -18.27
N LEU A 276 22.18 1.73 -18.24
CA LEU A 276 22.23 0.34 -18.68
C LEU A 276 21.44 -0.60 -17.76
N CYS A 277 21.55 -0.44 -16.44
CA CYS A 277 20.72 -1.19 -15.49
C CYS A 277 19.22 -0.98 -15.75
N ASP A 278 18.79 0.26 -15.94
CA ASP A 278 17.38 0.59 -16.16
C ASP A 278 16.85 -0.01 -17.47
N ALA A 279 17.66 0.01 -18.52
CA ALA A 279 17.32 -0.64 -19.80
C ALA A 279 17.25 -2.18 -19.66
N ILE A 280 18.20 -2.79 -18.98
CA ILE A 280 18.25 -4.25 -18.77
C ILE A 280 17.13 -4.73 -17.82
N LEU A 281 16.77 -3.95 -16.81
CA LEU A 281 15.63 -4.26 -15.94
C LEU A 281 14.29 -4.23 -16.71
N ALA A 282 14.16 -3.38 -17.73
CA ALA A 282 13.00 -3.44 -18.64
C ALA A 282 13.00 -4.76 -19.44
N LEU A 283 14.17 -5.21 -19.93
CA LEU A 283 14.31 -6.51 -20.60
C LEU A 283 13.94 -7.68 -19.67
N ALA A 284 14.29 -7.60 -18.39
CA ALA A 284 14.05 -8.67 -17.41
C ALA A 284 12.57 -9.07 -17.30
N ARG A 285 11.63 -8.18 -17.62
CA ARG A 285 10.18 -8.46 -17.65
C ARG A 285 9.80 -9.49 -18.72
N PHE A 286 10.61 -9.65 -19.76
CA PHE A 286 10.36 -10.54 -20.90
C PHE A 286 11.40 -11.67 -21.00
N ASP A 287 12.64 -11.41 -20.59
CA ASP A 287 13.76 -12.35 -20.67
C ASP A 287 14.74 -12.12 -19.50
N ALA A 288 14.36 -12.62 -18.34
CA ALA A 288 15.13 -12.45 -17.12
C ALA A 288 16.52 -13.14 -17.19
N ALA A 289 16.61 -14.28 -17.89
CA ALA A 289 17.87 -15.02 -18.00
C ALA A 289 18.92 -14.24 -18.79
N THR A 290 18.54 -13.66 -19.93
CA THR A 290 19.45 -12.80 -20.69
C THR A 290 19.78 -11.51 -19.95
N ALA A 291 18.81 -10.92 -19.26
CA ALA A 291 19.04 -9.71 -18.47
C ALA A 291 20.06 -9.98 -17.34
N GLU A 292 19.91 -11.09 -16.60
CA GLU A 292 20.88 -11.52 -15.59
C GLU A 292 22.28 -11.73 -16.20
N ALA A 293 22.39 -12.45 -17.32
CA ALA A 293 23.66 -12.73 -17.96
C ALA A 293 24.39 -11.44 -18.40
N VAL A 294 23.65 -10.48 -18.94
CA VAL A 294 24.22 -9.18 -19.36
C VAL A 294 24.77 -8.41 -18.15
N LEU A 295 23.98 -8.28 -17.07
CA LEU A 295 24.42 -7.55 -15.89
C LEU A 295 25.59 -8.23 -15.18
N ARG A 296 25.65 -9.57 -15.15
CA ARG A 296 26.83 -10.31 -14.63
C ARG A 296 28.06 -10.05 -15.48
N ALA A 297 27.94 -10.08 -16.79
CA ALA A 297 29.06 -9.77 -17.67
C ALA A 297 29.63 -8.34 -17.44
N GLU A 298 28.76 -7.36 -17.19
CA GLU A 298 29.18 -5.99 -16.86
C GLU A 298 29.79 -5.90 -15.45
N LEU A 299 29.24 -6.65 -14.49
CA LEU A 299 29.76 -6.70 -13.13
C LEU A 299 31.17 -7.31 -13.08
N ASP A 300 31.39 -8.38 -13.85
CA ASP A 300 32.61 -9.16 -13.87
C ASP A 300 33.68 -8.61 -14.85
N ALA A 301 33.31 -7.58 -15.63
CA ALA A 301 34.21 -7.01 -16.61
C ALA A 301 35.46 -6.39 -15.92
N PRO A 302 36.68 -6.65 -16.43
CA PRO A 302 37.88 -6.07 -15.86
C PRO A 302 37.84 -4.53 -15.86
N GLY A 303 38.21 -3.94 -14.71
CA GLY A 303 38.24 -2.47 -14.56
C GLY A 303 36.89 -1.81 -14.33
N THR A 304 35.83 -2.56 -14.11
CA THR A 304 34.54 -1.98 -13.74
C THR A 304 34.67 -1.19 -12.43
N PRO A 305 34.36 0.13 -12.43
CA PRO A 305 34.46 0.96 -11.23
C PRO A 305 33.55 0.46 -10.12
N ASP A 306 33.97 0.58 -8.85
CA ASP A 306 33.20 0.11 -7.70
C ASP A 306 31.79 0.74 -7.63
N ALA A 307 31.64 2.02 -8.04
CA ALA A 307 30.33 2.67 -8.11
C ALA A 307 29.40 2.03 -9.17
N ALA A 308 29.94 1.60 -10.30
CA ALA A 308 29.21 0.86 -11.31
C ALA A 308 28.87 -0.56 -10.83
N ARG A 309 29.81 -1.25 -10.17
CA ARG A 309 29.57 -2.56 -9.54
C ARG A 309 28.41 -2.52 -8.57
N ALA A 310 28.34 -1.48 -7.71
CA ALA A 310 27.21 -1.29 -6.78
C ALA A 310 25.86 -1.19 -7.53
N ARG A 311 25.80 -0.52 -8.66
CA ARG A 311 24.59 -0.43 -9.49
C ARG A 311 24.20 -1.77 -10.08
N TYR A 312 25.14 -2.51 -10.64
CA TYR A 312 24.89 -3.83 -11.22
C TYR A 312 24.43 -4.84 -10.17
N ILE A 313 25.05 -4.85 -8.99
CA ILE A 313 24.63 -5.70 -7.87
C ILE A 313 23.20 -5.36 -7.46
N ASN A 314 22.88 -4.07 -7.28
CA ASN A 314 21.51 -3.65 -6.92
C ASN A 314 20.47 -4.06 -7.98
N ALA A 315 20.81 -3.95 -9.26
CA ALA A 315 19.93 -4.39 -10.34
C ALA A 315 19.75 -5.93 -10.32
N LEU A 316 20.81 -6.71 -10.12
CA LEU A 316 20.75 -8.18 -10.00
C LEU A 316 19.95 -8.64 -8.78
N MET A 317 19.92 -7.83 -7.70
CA MET A 317 19.11 -8.10 -6.50
C MET A 317 17.65 -7.65 -6.65
N SER A 318 17.26 -7.06 -7.78
CA SER A 318 15.87 -6.67 -8.00
C SER A 318 14.94 -7.89 -8.06
N PRO A 319 13.69 -7.79 -7.55
CA PRO A 319 12.75 -8.91 -7.54
C PRO A 319 12.55 -9.58 -8.88
N SER A 320 12.55 -8.80 -9.97
CA SER A 320 12.37 -9.31 -11.34
C SER A 320 13.51 -10.19 -11.83
N LEU A 321 14.74 -10.03 -11.30
CA LEU A 321 15.91 -10.81 -11.70
C LEU A 321 16.25 -11.91 -10.71
N CYS A 322 16.21 -11.63 -9.41
CA CYS A 322 16.53 -12.64 -8.42
C CYS A 322 15.36 -13.59 -8.13
N GLY A 323 14.16 -13.34 -8.66
CA GLY A 323 12.98 -14.17 -8.45
C GLY A 323 12.43 -14.09 -7.03
N LEU A 324 12.71 -12.99 -6.32
CA LEU A 324 12.21 -12.76 -4.96
C LEU A 324 10.80 -12.19 -5.01
N THR A 325 9.87 -12.83 -4.34
CA THR A 325 8.57 -12.22 -4.02
C THR A 325 8.74 -11.26 -2.86
N THR A 326 8.58 -9.96 -3.11
CA THR A 326 8.75 -8.91 -2.09
C THR A 326 7.75 -9.02 -0.94
N PHE A 327 6.62 -9.66 -1.19
CA PHE A 327 5.54 -9.78 -0.23
C PHE A 327 5.79 -10.83 0.87
N ASN A 328 6.47 -11.94 0.53
CA ASN A 328 6.75 -13.03 1.47
C ASN A 328 8.22 -13.46 1.50
N TYR A 329 9.10 -12.68 0.90
CA TYR A 329 10.55 -12.91 0.84
C TYR A 329 10.97 -14.30 0.32
N ARG A 330 10.17 -14.91 -0.56
CA ARG A 330 10.46 -16.23 -1.12
C ARG A 330 11.09 -16.12 -2.51
N PHE A 331 12.08 -16.96 -2.75
CA PHE A 331 12.62 -17.17 -4.08
C PHE A 331 11.89 -18.30 -4.78
N HIS A 332 11.48 -18.06 -6.04
CA HIS A 332 10.75 -19.06 -6.82
C HIS A 332 11.66 -20.14 -7.43
N THR A 333 12.95 -19.84 -7.58
CA THR A 333 13.90 -20.71 -8.26
C THR A 333 14.83 -21.37 -7.24
N PRO A 334 15.00 -22.69 -7.28
CA PRO A 334 16.00 -23.38 -6.46
C PRO A 334 17.40 -22.77 -6.66
N GLY A 335 18.12 -22.54 -5.55
CA GLY A 335 19.45 -21.94 -5.56
C GLY A 335 19.50 -20.41 -5.77
N ALA A 336 18.36 -19.74 -5.97
CA ALA A 336 18.33 -18.28 -6.11
C ALA A 336 18.77 -17.56 -4.83
N TYR A 337 18.49 -18.11 -3.66
CA TYR A 337 18.96 -17.57 -2.39
C TYR A 337 20.48 -17.53 -2.29
N GLU A 338 21.20 -18.57 -2.71
CA GLU A 338 22.67 -18.60 -2.67
C GLU A 338 23.29 -17.55 -3.62
N LYS A 339 22.68 -17.36 -4.78
CA LYS A 339 23.07 -16.27 -5.69
C LYS A 339 22.83 -14.90 -5.04
N TYR A 340 21.69 -14.72 -4.39
CA TYR A 340 21.36 -13.49 -3.67
C TYR A 340 22.35 -13.23 -2.52
N LYS A 341 22.63 -14.24 -1.71
CA LYS A 341 23.63 -14.18 -0.64
C LYS A 341 25.02 -13.74 -1.12
N THR A 342 25.45 -14.25 -2.27
CA THR A 342 26.71 -13.84 -2.89
C THR A 342 26.70 -12.35 -3.25
N LEU A 343 25.60 -11.85 -3.79
CA LEU A 343 25.44 -10.43 -4.11
C LEU A 343 25.38 -9.55 -2.86
N VAL A 344 24.75 -10.04 -1.78
CA VAL A 344 24.79 -9.34 -0.48
C VAL A 344 26.23 -9.17 0.01
N LYS A 345 27.02 -10.23 0.01
CA LYS A 345 28.44 -10.16 0.43
C LYS A 345 29.24 -9.16 -0.39
N ALA A 346 29.09 -9.21 -1.71
CA ALA A 346 29.75 -8.25 -2.60
C ALA A 346 29.29 -6.79 -2.33
N ARG A 347 28.02 -6.61 -1.98
CA ARG A 347 27.48 -5.30 -1.60
C ARG A 347 28.07 -4.79 -0.29
N LEU A 348 28.24 -5.66 0.70
CA LEU A 348 28.89 -5.30 1.98
C LEU A 348 30.35 -4.88 1.80
N GLU A 349 31.10 -5.52 0.92
CA GLU A 349 32.46 -5.11 0.57
C GLU A 349 32.51 -3.69 -0.02
N LEU A 350 31.52 -3.34 -0.87
CA LEU A 350 31.40 -1.99 -1.42
C LEU A 350 30.93 -0.97 -0.38
N PHE A 351 30.14 -1.39 0.58
CA PHE A 351 29.76 -0.55 1.73
C PHE A 351 31.01 -0.20 2.58
N ASP A 352 31.85 -1.17 2.87
CA ASP A 352 33.08 -0.96 3.65
C ASP A 352 34.05 -0.01 2.95
N LYS A 353 34.02 0.06 1.62
CA LYS A 353 34.76 1.05 0.81
C LYS A 353 34.09 2.43 0.76
N GLY A 354 32.95 2.63 1.43
CA GLY A 354 32.18 3.88 1.41
C GLY A 354 31.43 4.16 0.10
N ILE A 355 31.33 3.17 -0.80
CA ILE A 355 30.69 3.31 -2.12
C ILE A 355 29.18 3.14 -2.02
N ASP A 356 28.71 2.04 -1.38
CA ASP A 356 27.28 1.81 -1.13
C ASP A 356 26.94 2.32 0.29
N LYS A 357 26.12 3.38 0.35
CA LYS A 357 25.75 4.00 1.63
C LYS A 357 24.34 3.61 2.10
N ASN A 358 23.60 2.82 1.31
CA ASN A 358 22.17 2.58 1.52
C ASN A 358 21.83 1.09 1.58
N LEU A 359 22.30 0.41 2.63
CA LEU A 359 21.79 -0.92 2.94
C LEU A 359 20.34 -0.80 3.41
N SER A 360 19.41 -1.53 2.78
CA SER A 360 17.99 -1.44 3.10
C SER A 360 17.58 -2.45 4.18
N GLN A 361 16.57 -2.10 4.96
CA GLN A 361 15.97 -3.01 5.93
C GLN A 361 15.50 -4.32 5.27
N GLY A 362 14.88 -4.24 4.08
CA GLY A 362 14.43 -5.41 3.33
C GLY A 362 15.54 -6.41 3.02
N LEU A 363 16.80 -5.97 2.95
CA LEU A 363 17.94 -6.86 2.78
C LEU A 363 18.12 -7.76 4.02
N VAL A 364 18.10 -7.16 5.21
CA VAL A 364 18.22 -7.89 6.48
C VAL A 364 17.03 -8.84 6.66
N GLU A 365 15.83 -8.38 6.33
CA GLU A 365 14.60 -9.17 6.42
C GLU A 365 14.62 -10.43 5.54
N VAL A 366 15.18 -10.33 4.32
CA VAL A 366 15.36 -11.51 3.46
C VAL A 366 16.34 -12.50 4.11
N LEU A 367 17.45 -12.03 4.66
CA LEU A 367 18.44 -12.89 5.30
C LEU A 367 17.87 -13.57 6.55
N GLU A 368 17.14 -12.83 7.38
CA GLU A 368 16.44 -13.38 8.55
C GLU A 368 15.38 -14.40 8.14
N HIS A 369 14.65 -14.16 7.03
CA HIS A 369 13.66 -15.11 6.52
C HIS A 369 14.29 -16.46 6.13
N TYR A 370 15.53 -16.45 5.66
CA TYR A 370 16.29 -17.65 5.32
C TYR A 370 17.20 -18.14 6.46
N ASP A 371 17.00 -17.61 7.68
CA ASP A 371 17.79 -17.96 8.87
C ASP A 371 19.31 -17.79 8.70
N ASP A 372 19.74 -16.93 7.78
CA ASP A 372 21.15 -16.59 7.58
C ASP A 372 21.57 -15.47 8.55
N LEU A 373 21.46 -15.78 9.85
CA LEU A 373 21.59 -14.81 10.92
C LEU A 373 23.01 -14.20 11.01
N ASP A 374 24.05 -14.96 10.63
CA ASP A 374 25.41 -14.46 10.57
C ASP A 374 25.51 -13.28 9.59
N LEU A 375 25.02 -13.49 8.38
CA LEU A 375 25.04 -12.47 7.34
C LEU A 375 24.05 -11.34 7.62
N ALA A 376 22.91 -11.67 8.23
CA ALA A 376 21.95 -10.66 8.68
C ALA A 376 22.55 -9.71 9.71
N GLU A 377 23.27 -10.24 10.74
CA GLU A 377 23.95 -9.40 11.74
C GLU A 377 25.08 -8.59 11.11
N GLU A 378 25.87 -9.21 10.25
CA GLU A 378 26.95 -8.53 9.56
C GLU A 378 26.42 -7.35 8.71
N THR A 379 25.31 -7.58 7.99
CA THR A 379 24.62 -6.57 7.20
C THR A 379 24.05 -5.46 8.09
N LEU A 380 23.39 -5.85 9.17
CA LEU A 380 22.77 -4.96 10.13
C LEU A 380 23.78 -4.03 10.80
N ARG A 381 24.93 -4.58 11.22
CA ARG A 381 26.01 -3.81 11.87
C ARG A 381 26.52 -2.68 10.96
N ARG A 382 26.64 -2.96 9.64
CA ARG A 382 27.04 -1.95 8.66
C ARG A 382 25.91 -0.94 8.39
N ALA A 383 24.68 -1.43 8.27
CA ALA A 383 23.52 -0.57 8.07
C ALA A 383 23.32 0.44 9.23
N LEU A 384 23.59 0.03 10.47
CA LEU A 384 23.56 0.87 11.66
C LEU A 384 24.51 2.08 11.59
N GLN A 385 25.62 1.95 10.86
CA GLN A 385 26.55 3.07 10.68
C GLN A 385 25.94 4.18 9.80
N SER A 386 25.02 3.84 8.91
CA SER A 386 24.41 4.79 7.99
C SER A 386 23.01 5.26 8.44
N ARG A 387 22.27 4.41 9.14
CA ARG A 387 20.91 4.68 9.62
C ARG A 387 20.64 4.00 10.96
N PRO A 388 21.12 4.56 12.07
CA PRO A 388 21.08 3.88 13.37
C PRO A 388 19.65 3.53 13.85
N ARG A 389 18.63 4.23 13.36
CA ARG A 389 17.28 4.15 13.88
C ARG A 389 16.48 2.92 13.42
N ASP A 390 16.44 2.70 12.11
CA ASP A 390 15.48 1.74 11.50
C ASP A 390 15.95 0.29 11.69
N TYR A 391 17.23 0.09 11.87
CA TYR A 391 17.86 -1.24 11.96
C TYR A 391 18.05 -1.77 13.39
N MET A 392 18.06 -0.88 14.39
CA MET A 392 18.29 -1.30 15.78
C MET A 392 17.17 -2.14 16.33
N LEU A 393 15.91 -1.89 15.92
CA LEU A 393 14.77 -2.69 16.37
C LEU A 393 14.90 -4.14 15.86
N ASN A 394 15.33 -4.34 14.61
CA ASN A 394 15.54 -5.69 14.07
C ASN A 394 16.72 -6.41 14.74
N TRP A 395 17.82 -5.69 15.01
CA TRP A 395 18.95 -6.26 15.73
C TRP A 395 18.62 -6.63 17.17
N VAL A 396 17.87 -5.77 17.86
CA VAL A 396 17.38 -6.06 19.21
C VAL A 396 16.41 -7.26 19.15
N SER A 397 15.57 -7.37 18.12
CA SER A 397 14.69 -8.52 17.92
C SER A 397 15.48 -9.81 17.78
N ALA A 398 16.55 -9.82 16.98
CA ALA A 398 17.43 -10.98 16.83
C ALA A 398 18.10 -11.39 18.15
N ARG A 399 18.54 -10.43 18.94
CA ARG A 399 19.14 -10.67 20.27
C ARG A 399 18.13 -11.21 21.27
N VAL A 400 16.91 -10.71 21.26
CA VAL A 400 15.83 -11.24 22.12
C VAL A 400 15.44 -12.65 21.69
N ALA A 401 15.36 -12.89 20.37
CA ALA A 401 15.11 -14.22 19.84
C ALA A 401 16.23 -15.21 20.21
N ALA A 402 17.46 -14.72 20.38
CA ALA A 402 18.61 -15.51 20.88
C ALA A 402 18.55 -15.81 22.40
N ALA A 403 17.46 -15.48 23.09
CA ALA A 403 17.34 -15.59 24.54
C ALA A 403 18.38 -14.76 25.33
N ASP A 404 18.78 -13.60 24.79
CA ASP A 404 19.59 -12.57 25.47
C ASP A 404 18.80 -11.27 25.69
N PRO A 405 17.77 -11.28 26.56
CA PRO A 405 16.93 -10.08 26.83
C PRO A 405 17.78 -8.93 27.43
N ASP A 406 18.76 -9.28 28.25
CA ASP A 406 19.65 -8.29 28.88
C ASP A 406 20.56 -7.64 27.83
N GLY A 407 21.08 -8.41 26.88
CA GLY A 407 21.84 -7.88 25.75
C GLY A 407 20.98 -6.97 24.87
N ALA A 408 19.74 -7.34 24.63
CA ALA A 408 18.79 -6.53 23.88
C ALA A 408 18.47 -5.22 24.62
N ALA A 409 18.23 -5.27 25.95
CA ALA A 409 17.98 -4.09 26.75
C ALA A 409 19.20 -3.14 26.78
N ARG A 410 20.41 -3.69 26.95
CA ARG A 410 21.66 -2.91 26.88
C ARG A 410 21.88 -2.28 25.49
N ALA A 411 21.49 -2.96 24.44
CA ALA A 411 21.56 -2.42 23.07
C ALA A 411 20.62 -1.24 22.87
N LEU A 412 19.38 -1.33 23.36
CA LEU A 412 18.42 -0.22 23.34
C LEU A 412 18.90 0.97 24.17
N GLU A 413 19.47 0.75 25.33
CA GLU A 413 20.05 1.83 26.16
C GLU A 413 21.19 2.55 25.45
N ARG A 414 22.08 1.80 24.80
CA ARG A 414 23.16 2.40 23.99
C ARG A 414 22.61 3.19 22.80
N LEU A 415 21.56 2.70 22.16
CA LEU A 415 20.88 3.43 21.10
C LEU A 415 20.28 4.72 21.63
N ASP A 416 19.60 4.65 22.77
CA ASP A 416 19.00 5.80 23.41
C ASP A 416 20.03 6.90 23.70
N GLN A 417 21.19 6.53 24.21
CA GLN A 417 22.31 7.43 24.44
C GLN A 417 22.91 8.00 23.14
N THR A 418 23.05 7.15 22.10
CA THR A 418 23.64 7.56 20.82
C THR A 418 22.74 8.55 20.06
N LEU A 419 21.42 8.41 20.19
CA LEU A 419 20.44 9.23 19.50
C LEU A 419 19.97 10.45 20.32
N GLU A 420 20.48 10.67 21.53
CA GLU A 420 19.98 11.68 22.49
C GLU A 420 19.86 13.08 21.87
N ALA A 421 20.78 13.47 21.00
CA ALA A 421 20.79 14.77 20.36
C ALA A 421 19.83 14.90 19.14
N SER A 422 19.38 13.79 18.57
CA SER A 422 18.64 13.79 17.29
C SER A 422 17.27 13.09 17.33
N ARG A 423 16.91 12.47 18.45
CA ARG A 423 15.67 11.72 18.60
C ARG A 423 14.43 12.59 18.78
N THR A 424 13.30 12.16 18.25
CA THR A 424 12.00 12.73 18.54
C THR A 424 11.43 12.17 19.85
N SER A 425 10.42 12.84 20.42
CA SER A 425 9.69 12.34 21.60
C SER A 425 9.10 10.95 21.37
N ASP A 426 8.58 10.70 20.16
CA ASP A 426 7.98 9.41 19.79
C ASP A 426 8.99 8.28 19.83
N GLN A 427 10.20 8.50 19.35
CA GLN A 427 11.29 7.51 19.36
C GLN A 427 11.70 7.15 20.79
N THR A 428 11.82 8.18 21.64
CA THR A 428 12.11 7.99 23.06
C THR A 428 11.04 7.12 23.73
N ASN A 429 9.78 7.39 23.42
CA ASN A 429 8.67 6.64 23.97
C ASN A 429 8.67 5.18 23.48
N GLU A 430 8.96 4.92 22.21
CA GLU A 430 9.08 3.56 21.67
C GLU A 430 10.20 2.78 22.38
N ILE A 431 11.39 3.36 22.51
CA ILE A 431 12.54 2.71 23.18
C ILE A 431 12.19 2.40 24.65
N ARG A 432 11.61 3.34 25.37
CA ARG A 432 11.21 3.17 26.77
C ARG A 432 10.13 2.09 26.95
N ALA A 433 9.15 2.07 26.05
CA ALA A 433 8.07 1.08 26.07
C ALA A 433 8.63 -0.34 25.83
N VAL A 434 9.44 -0.52 24.80
CA VAL A 434 10.07 -1.81 24.49
C VAL A 434 11.00 -2.26 25.62
N SER A 435 11.82 -1.35 26.16
CA SER A 435 12.75 -1.65 27.27
C SER A 435 12.03 -2.19 28.52
N ALA A 436 10.84 -1.65 28.85
CA ALA A 436 10.06 -2.14 29.97
C ALA A 436 9.68 -3.62 29.82
N PHE A 437 9.30 -4.05 28.63
CA PHE A 437 8.98 -5.44 28.34
C PHE A 437 10.23 -6.33 28.30
N LEU A 438 11.31 -5.87 27.69
CA LEU A 438 12.56 -6.64 27.62
C LEU A 438 13.17 -6.91 28.99
N ARG A 439 12.99 -5.98 29.94
CA ARG A 439 13.42 -6.17 31.34
C ARG A 439 12.48 -7.07 32.15
N GLY A 440 11.46 -7.63 31.53
CA GLY A 440 10.48 -8.47 32.20
C GLY A 440 9.45 -7.69 33.05
N GLU A 441 9.43 -6.36 32.93
CA GLU A 441 8.48 -5.52 33.68
C GLU A 441 7.06 -5.50 33.08
N GLY A 442 6.92 -5.92 31.82
CA GLY A 442 5.64 -6.09 31.13
C GLY A 442 4.76 -4.83 31.12
N LEU A 443 3.44 -5.05 31.13
CA LEU A 443 2.45 -3.96 31.16
C LEU A 443 2.56 -3.10 32.44
N ALA A 444 2.99 -3.65 33.56
CA ALA A 444 3.20 -2.86 34.77
C ALA A 444 4.33 -1.85 34.60
N GLY A 445 5.43 -2.26 33.98
CA GLY A 445 6.55 -1.37 33.64
C GLY A 445 6.14 -0.31 32.61
N PHE A 446 5.41 -0.71 31.60
CA PHE A 446 4.83 0.22 30.65
C PHE A 446 3.92 1.25 31.31
N GLY A 447 3.05 0.83 32.24
CA GLY A 447 2.17 1.72 32.99
C GLY A 447 2.92 2.72 33.88
N ARG A 448 4.06 2.30 34.48
CA ARG A 448 4.93 3.22 35.23
C ARG A 448 5.64 4.23 34.30
N ALA A 449 6.13 3.78 33.17
CA ALA A 449 6.81 4.64 32.19
C ALA A 449 5.85 5.64 31.52
N PHE A 450 4.60 5.24 31.34
CA PHE A 450 3.55 6.02 30.67
C PHE A 450 2.25 6.01 31.48
N PRO A 451 2.19 6.75 32.58
CA PRO A 451 0.94 6.90 33.33
C PRO A 451 -0.14 7.57 32.46
N PRO A 452 -1.44 7.33 32.73
CA PRO A 452 -2.55 7.87 31.93
C PRO A 452 -2.52 9.39 31.72
N ALA A 453 -1.89 10.12 32.66
CA ALA A 453 -1.72 11.58 32.53
C ALA A 453 -0.58 12.01 31.59
N ALA A 454 0.32 11.09 31.20
CA ALA A 454 1.50 11.40 30.38
C ALA A 454 1.23 11.23 28.87
N LEU A 455 0.29 10.37 28.51
CA LEU A 455 -0.08 10.11 27.11
C LEU A 455 -1.60 10.05 26.98
N GLY A 456 -2.13 10.67 25.93
CA GLY A 456 -3.53 10.52 25.54
C GLY A 456 -3.86 9.06 25.16
N ALA A 457 -5.15 8.68 25.25
CA ALA A 457 -5.59 7.31 24.94
C ALA A 457 -5.17 6.84 23.53
N ALA A 458 -5.26 7.71 22.53
CA ALA A 458 -4.86 7.40 21.15
C ALA A 458 -3.34 7.20 21.02
N GLU A 459 -2.54 8.03 21.69
CA GLU A 459 -1.08 7.91 21.69
C GLU A 459 -0.63 6.65 22.40
N ARG A 460 -1.25 6.34 23.54
CA ARG A 460 -1.01 5.11 24.30
C ARG A 460 -1.32 3.87 23.46
N LEU A 461 -2.46 3.87 22.75
CA LEU A 461 -2.83 2.79 21.83
C LEU A 461 -1.81 2.62 20.71
N ALA A 462 -1.41 3.72 20.07
CA ALA A 462 -0.42 3.70 18.99
C ALA A 462 0.93 3.15 19.49
N LEU A 463 1.36 3.55 20.68
CA LEU A 463 2.59 3.09 21.29
C LEU A 463 2.53 1.60 21.65
N LEU A 464 1.42 1.12 22.22
CA LEU A 464 1.20 -0.30 22.53
C LEU A 464 1.22 -1.15 21.26
N ARG A 465 0.60 -0.69 20.17
CA ARG A 465 0.64 -1.40 18.87
C ARG A 465 2.05 -1.51 18.32
N LYS A 466 2.83 -0.44 18.37
CA LYS A 466 4.23 -0.46 17.92
C LYS A 466 5.08 -1.37 18.81
N THR A 467 4.87 -1.32 20.13
CA THR A 467 5.55 -2.18 21.09
C THR A 467 5.19 -3.64 20.86
N SER A 468 3.91 -3.95 20.62
CA SER A 468 3.46 -5.31 20.30
C SER A 468 4.09 -5.83 19.01
N LEU A 469 4.14 -5.02 17.96
CA LEU A 469 4.79 -5.41 16.70
C LEU A 469 6.28 -5.72 16.91
N PHE A 470 6.98 -4.90 17.70
CA PHE A 470 8.38 -5.16 18.05
C PHE A 470 8.53 -6.47 18.83
N LEU A 471 7.77 -6.65 19.90
CA LEU A 471 7.82 -7.85 20.75
C LEU A 471 7.46 -9.10 19.96
N PHE A 472 6.57 -8.95 19.01
CA PHE A 472 6.19 -9.96 18.06
C PHE A 472 7.35 -10.40 17.17
N LEU A 473 8.06 -9.44 16.52
CA LEU A 473 9.27 -9.69 15.77
C LEU A 473 10.37 -10.29 16.68
N ALA A 474 10.37 -9.90 17.94
CA ALA A 474 11.25 -10.44 19.00
C ALA A 474 10.75 -11.78 19.57
N ARG A 475 9.64 -12.33 19.07
CA ARG A 475 9.03 -13.61 19.47
C ARG A 475 8.62 -13.69 20.95
N ARG A 476 8.32 -12.53 21.53
CA ARG A 476 7.79 -12.38 22.89
C ARG A 476 6.26 -12.47 22.87
N TYR A 477 5.72 -13.63 22.47
CA TYR A 477 4.28 -13.80 22.18
C TYR A 477 3.40 -13.63 23.41
N ASP A 478 3.88 -14.00 24.59
CA ASP A 478 3.13 -13.78 25.85
C ASP A 478 2.95 -12.28 26.13
N ASP A 479 3.99 -11.50 25.91
CA ASP A 479 3.92 -10.05 26.05
C ASP A 479 3.00 -9.44 25.00
N CYS A 480 3.02 -9.96 23.76
CA CYS A 480 2.08 -9.55 22.73
C CYS A 480 0.63 -9.85 23.15
N ARG A 481 0.35 -11.05 23.64
CA ARG A 481 -0.98 -11.42 24.15
C ARG A 481 -1.41 -10.50 25.30
N ALA A 482 -0.51 -10.21 26.23
CA ALA A 482 -0.80 -9.29 27.33
C ALA A 482 -1.14 -7.88 26.83
N ILE A 483 -0.37 -7.36 25.86
CA ILE A 483 -0.66 -6.07 25.23
C ILE A 483 -2.01 -6.11 24.52
N HIS A 484 -2.31 -7.18 23.78
CA HIS A 484 -3.57 -7.32 23.07
C HIS A 484 -4.76 -7.34 24.01
N SER A 485 -4.66 -8.10 25.10
CA SER A 485 -5.71 -8.12 26.12
C SER A 485 -5.89 -6.74 26.74
N GLU A 486 -4.82 -5.99 26.96
CA GLU A 486 -4.88 -4.60 27.44
C GLU A 486 -5.54 -3.67 26.43
N ILE A 487 -5.15 -3.76 25.16
CA ILE A 487 -5.74 -2.98 24.06
C ILE A 487 -7.24 -3.28 23.95
N THR A 488 -7.62 -4.54 23.91
CA THR A 488 -9.02 -4.97 23.76
C THR A 488 -9.86 -4.50 24.96
N ARG A 489 -9.33 -4.67 26.18
CA ARG A 489 -10.05 -4.36 27.41
C ARG A 489 -10.25 -2.86 27.65
N ASN A 490 -9.25 -2.04 27.33
CA ASN A 490 -9.19 -0.66 27.81
C ASN A 490 -9.24 0.41 26.69
N LEU A 491 -8.95 0.04 25.47
CA LEU A 491 -8.74 1.02 24.39
C LEU A 491 -9.61 0.82 23.14
N TYR A 492 -10.22 -0.36 22.99
CA TYR A 492 -11.23 -0.55 21.96
C TYR A 492 -12.61 -0.17 22.48
N ALA A 493 -13.39 0.40 21.58
CA ALA A 493 -14.83 0.53 21.77
C ALA A 493 -15.42 -0.85 22.13
N PRO A 494 -16.54 -0.91 22.82
CA PRO A 494 -17.26 -2.15 23.04
C PRO A 494 -17.46 -2.90 21.74
N GLU A 495 -17.74 -4.20 21.82
CA GLU A 495 -18.00 -5.06 20.67
C GLU A 495 -18.82 -4.34 19.58
N PRO A 496 -18.57 -4.64 18.30
CA PRO A 496 -19.37 -4.05 17.25
C PRO A 496 -20.87 -4.16 17.54
N ASP A 497 -21.57 -3.06 17.42
CA ASP A 497 -23.03 -2.99 17.56
C ASP A 497 -23.78 -3.73 16.47
N LYS A 498 -23.09 -4.09 15.40
CA LYS A 498 -23.60 -4.88 14.27
C LYS A 498 -23.32 -6.36 14.51
N ALA A 499 -24.36 -7.12 14.72
CA ALA A 499 -24.31 -8.56 14.72
C ALA A 499 -25.01 -9.13 13.49
N HIS A 500 -24.47 -10.17 12.91
CA HIS A 500 -25.09 -10.95 11.84
C HIS A 500 -25.12 -12.41 12.25
N VAL A 501 -26.31 -12.97 12.29
CA VAL A 501 -26.52 -14.36 12.64
C VAL A 501 -26.35 -15.23 11.40
N ALA A 502 -25.28 -16.04 11.39
CA ALA A 502 -25.03 -16.99 10.33
C ALA A 502 -26.14 -18.09 10.30
N THR A 503 -26.41 -18.59 9.10
CA THR A 503 -27.43 -19.63 8.91
C THR A 503 -26.76 -20.98 8.72
N TYR A 504 -27.12 -21.96 9.52
CA TYR A 504 -26.70 -23.34 9.32
C TYR A 504 -27.40 -23.94 8.09
N VAL A 505 -26.62 -24.56 7.20
CA VAL A 505 -27.08 -25.28 6.01
C VAL A 505 -26.26 -26.56 5.91
N PRO A 506 -26.86 -27.75 6.01
CA PRO A 506 -26.12 -29.01 6.04
C PRO A 506 -25.16 -29.23 4.87
N GLN A 507 -25.44 -28.61 3.75
CA GLN A 507 -24.58 -28.55 2.56
C GLN A 507 -24.60 -27.12 2.03
N ALA A 508 -23.76 -26.27 2.57
CA ALA A 508 -23.65 -24.91 2.12
C ALA A 508 -23.01 -24.85 0.72
N PRO A 509 -23.42 -23.89 -0.13
CA PRO A 509 -22.73 -23.68 -1.41
C PRO A 509 -21.26 -23.39 -1.17
N THR A 510 -20.39 -24.03 -1.93
CA THR A 510 -18.92 -23.89 -1.83
C THR A 510 -18.34 -22.96 -2.91
N THR A 511 -19.21 -22.38 -3.75
CA THR A 511 -18.84 -21.44 -4.81
C THR A 511 -19.85 -20.31 -4.94
N ALA A 512 -19.40 -19.18 -5.50
CA ALA A 512 -20.28 -18.05 -5.80
C ALA A 512 -21.41 -18.43 -6.77
N ASP A 513 -21.12 -19.20 -7.82
CA ASP A 513 -22.13 -19.72 -8.75
C ASP A 513 -23.12 -20.68 -8.06
N GLY A 514 -22.63 -21.51 -7.15
CA GLY A 514 -23.49 -22.38 -6.34
C GLY A 514 -24.48 -21.56 -5.52
N PHE A 515 -24.02 -20.49 -4.87
CA PHE A 515 -24.86 -19.60 -4.08
C PHE A 515 -25.94 -18.88 -4.93
N VAL A 516 -25.57 -18.40 -6.10
CA VAL A 516 -26.52 -17.71 -7.04
C VAL A 516 -27.72 -18.58 -7.37
N ARG A 517 -27.56 -19.90 -7.39
CA ARG A 517 -28.63 -20.88 -7.69
C ARG A 517 -29.52 -21.19 -6.48
N THR A 518 -29.19 -20.69 -5.30
CA THR A 518 -29.98 -20.92 -4.07
C THR A 518 -31.03 -19.84 -3.86
N PRO A 519 -32.09 -20.13 -3.07
CA PRO A 519 -33.03 -19.11 -2.64
C PRO A 519 -32.40 -17.98 -1.83
N PHE A 520 -31.24 -18.23 -1.21
CA PHE A 520 -30.55 -17.23 -0.37
C PHE A 520 -30.04 -16.04 -1.17
N TYR A 521 -29.75 -16.21 -2.45
CA TYR A 521 -29.23 -15.13 -3.32
C TYR A 521 -30.19 -13.94 -3.41
N ASN A 522 -31.50 -14.19 -3.45
CA ASN A 522 -32.52 -13.16 -3.57
C ASN A 522 -33.13 -12.73 -2.23
N ASP A 523 -32.73 -13.37 -1.14
CA ASP A 523 -33.25 -13.06 0.20
C ASP A 523 -32.48 -11.92 0.88
N TRP A 524 -32.75 -10.70 0.43
CA TRP A 524 -32.13 -9.48 0.99
C TRP A 524 -32.51 -9.22 2.44
N SER A 525 -33.63 -9.76 2.92
CA SER A 525 -34.10 -9.53 4.30
C SER A 525 -33.18 -10.12 5.36
N ARG A 526 -32.37 -11.12 4.97
CA ARG A 526 -31.40 -11.80 5.81
C ARG A 526 -29.95 -11.49 5.47
N MET A 527 -29.70 -10.51 4.59
CA MET A 527 -28.36 -10.03 4.29
C MET A 527 -27.98 -8.86 5.21
N GLU A 528 -26.73 -8.79 5.60
CA GLU A 528 -26.16 -7.58 6.18
C GLU A 528 -26.03 -6.51 5.10
N THR A 529 -26.70 -5.39 5.29
CA THR A 529 -26.75 -4.29 4.31
C THR A 529 -26.44 -2.93 4.93
N ARG A 530 -26.01 -2.88 6.20
CA ARG A 530 -25.75 -1.65 6.95
C ARG A 530 -24.40 -1.04 6.57
N PHE A 531 -24.19 -0.83 5.29
CA PHE A 531 -23.01 -0.15 4.76
C PHE A 531 -23.16 1.36 4.89
N VAL A 532 -22.03 2.01 5.16
CA VAL A 532 -21.92 3.46 5.17
C VAL A 532 -20.99 3.90 4.04
N PRO A 533 -21.17 5.11 3.49
CA PRO A 533 -20.22 5.67 2.54
C PRO A 533 -18.82 5.76 3.18
N TYR A 534 -17.80 5.40 2.42
CA TYR A 534 -16.41 5.54 2.83
C TYR A 534 -15.87 6.90 2.37
N GLY A 535 -15.18 7.61 3.26
CA GLY A 535 -14.58 8.91 2.95
C GLY A 535 -13.43 8.79 1.94
N ASP A 536 -13.09 9.90 1.31
CA ASP A 536 -12.17 9.98 0.19
C ASP A 536 -10.82 9.30 0.43
N GLY A 537 -10.60 8.25 -0.27
CA GLY A 537 -9.27 7.88 -0.74
C GLY A 537 -8.43 7.01 0.18
N TYR A 538 -8.07 5.92 -0.39
CA TYR A 538 -7.06 4.94 0.03
C TYR A 538 -5.71 5.54 0.49
N ASN A 539 -5.41 6.80 0.12
CA ASN A 539 -4.12 7.44 0.39
C ASN A 539 -4.15 8.44 1.57
N GLU A 540 -5.26 8.61 2.25
CA GLU A 540 -5.30 9.50 3.41
C GLU A 540 -4.87 8.75 4.66
N SER A 541 -3.94 9.32 5.41
CA SER A 541 -3.48 8.74 6.66
C SER A 541 -4.66 8.46 7.59
N ARG A 542 -4.62 7.35 8.33
CA ARG A 542 -5.63 6.99 9.35
C ARG A 542 -5.98 8.15 10.30
N GLU A 543 -5.01 9.00 10.55
CA GLU A 543 -5.16 10.18 11.38
C GLU A 543 -6.05 11.24 10.72
N THR A 544 -5.98 11.38 9.40
CA THR A 544 -6.81 12.31 8.64
C THR A 544 -8.24 11.84 8.56
N ASP A 545 -8.47 10.54 8.37
CA ASP A 545 -9.81 9.94 8.37
C ASP A 545 -10.46 10.02 9.76
N ALA A 546 -9.73 9.69 10.81
CA ALA A 546 -10.23 9.83 12.19
C ALA A 546 -10.57 11.30 12.52
N LYS A 547 -9.75 12.25 12.08
CA LYS A 547 -10.02 13.69 12.26
C LYS A 547 -11.24 14.17 11.45
N ARG A 548 -11.51 13.58 10.29
CA ARG A 548 -12.72 13.87 9.49
C ARG A 548 -13.99 13.36 10.17
N HIS A 549 -13.97 12.12 10.66
CA HIS A 549 -15.09 11.54 11.41
C HIS A 549 -15.42 12.33 12.67
N LEU A 550 -14.40 12.76 13.42
CA LEU A 550 -14.57 13.57 14.62
C LEU A 550 -15.10 14.98 14.35
N LYS A 551 -14.94 15.49 13.11
CA LYS A 551 -15.38 16.86 12.74
C LYS A 551 -16.77 16.92 12.09
N GLY A 552 -17.50 15.80 12.03
CA GLY A 552 -18.86 15.77 11.44
C GLY A 552 -18.88 16.12 9.95
N VAL A 553 -17.80 15.85 9.22
CA VAL A 553 -17.76 16.04 7.76
C VAL A 553 -18.75 15.09 7.11
N GLU A 554 -19.69 15.61 6.33
CA GLU A 554 -20.63 14.77 5.55
C GLU A 554 -19.85 13.79 4.69
N GLN A 555 -20.18 12.52 4.85
CA GLN A 555 -19.56 11.46 4.04
C GLN A 555 -20.10 11.51 2.61
N PRO A 556 -19.28 11.13 1.60
CA PRO A 556 -19.75 11.06 0.22
C PRO A 556 -20.97 10.14 0.12
N LYS A 557 -21.95 10.55 -0.65
CA LYS A 557 -23.14 9.73 -0.89
C LYS A 557 -22.77 8.61 -1.84
N THR A 558 -23.21 7.40 -1.53
CA THR A 558 -23.13 6.26 -2.46
C THR A 558 -24.40 6.17 -3.28
N ASP A 559 -24.28 5.73 -4.52
CA ASP A 559 -25.43 5.44 -5.37
C ASP A 559 -26.16 4.18 -4.84
N PRO A 560 -27.44 4.30 -4.42
CA PRO A 560 -28.18 3.15 -3.90
C PRO A 560 -28.39 2.03 -4.92
N ALA A 561 -28.21 2.28 -6.22
CA ALA A 561 -28.26 1.24 -7.25
C ALA A 561 -27.07 0.26 -7.16
N PHE A 562 -25.94 0.70 -6.58
CA PHE A 562 -24.78 -0.16 -6.30
C PHE A 562 -24.91 -0.80 -4.91
N ARG A 563 -25.97 -1.54 -4.70
CA ARG A 563 -26.28 -2.16 -3.42
C ARG A 563 -25.29 -3.26 -3.07
N THR A 564 -24.89 -3.34 -1.80
CA THR A 564 -24.03 -4.41 -1.26
C THR A 564 -24.77 -5.16 -0.16
N GLY A 565 -24.65 -6.48 -0.17
CA GLY A 565 -25.20 -7.33 0.88
C GLY A 565 -24.30 -8.51 1.19
N ILE A 566 -24.17 -8.85 2.47
CA ILE A 566 -23.41 -10.00 2.93
C ILE A 566 -24.35 -11.06 3.47
N ARG A 567 -24.17 -12.30 3.00
CA ARG A 567 -24.85 -13.49 3.54
C ARG A 567 -23.82 -14.45 4.09
N VAL A 568 -24.00 -14.88 5.32
CA VAL A 568 -23.14 -15.87 5.96
C VAL A 568 -23.90 -17.16 6.14
N LEU A 569 -23.40 -18.22 5.54
CA LEU A 569 -23.87 -19.59 5.70
C LEU A 569 -22.73 -20.39 6.37
N TYR A 570 -23.09 -21.46 7.07
CA TYR A 570 -22.09 -22.39 7.60
C TYR A 570 -22.61 -23.82 7.62
N ASP A 571 -21.68 -24.75 7.55
CA ASP A 571 -21.92 -26.19 7.65
C ASP A 571 -20.84 -26.87 8.53
N GLU A 572 -20.71 -28.17 8.45
CA GLU A 572 -19.71 -28.93 9.20
C GLU A 572 -18.26 -28.68 8.70
N ALA A 573 -18.10 -28.25 7.44
CA ALA A 573 -16.79 -28.03 6.84
C ALA A 573 -16.23 -26.63 7.12
N GLY A 574 -17.10 -25.61 7.17
CA GLY A 574 -16.64 -24.24 7.34
C GLY A 574 -17.73 -23.18 7.27
N VAL A 575 -17.28 -21.96 7.16
CA VAL A 575 -18.10 -20.76 7.00
C VAL A 575 -17.98 -20.28 5.56
N HIS A 576 -19.09 -19.89 4.98
CA HIS A 576 -19.19 -19.37 3.63
C HIS A 576 -19.79 -17.97 3.66
N VAL A 577 -18.96 -16.98 3.38
CA VAL A 577 -19.37 -15.58 3.29
C VAL A 577 -19.60 -15.23 1.84
N PHE A 578 -20.82 -14.90 1.50
CA PHE A 578 -21.21 -14.48 0.16
C PHE A 578 -21.49 -12.99 0.16
N ILE A 579 -20.86 -12.27 -0.76
CA ILE A 579 -20.97 -10.82 -0.89
C ILE A 579 -21.61 -10.54 -2.24
N ARG A 580 -22.86 -10.11 -2.22
CA ARG A 580 -23.58 -9.69 -3.40
C ARG A 580 -23.36 -8.20 -3.64
N CYS A 581 -22.87 -7.86 -4.80
CA CYS A 581 -22.57 -6.50 -5.26
C CYS A 581 -23.42 -6.18 -6.47
N ASP A 582 -24.59 -5.54 -6.29
CA ASP A 582 -25.38 -5.10 -7.43
C ASP A 582 -24.66 -3.99 -8.20
N ASP A 583 -24.79 -4.00 -9.52
CA ASP A 583 -24.19 -3.05 -10.45
C ASP A 583 -25.18 -2.79 -11.59
N PRO A 584 -25.77 -1.59 -11.66
CA PRO A 584 -26.78 -1.27 -12.68
C PRO A 584 -26.25 -1.36 -14.12
N ASP A 585 -24.94 -1.18 -14.28
CA ASP A 585 -24.27 -1.19 -15.59
C ASP A 585 -23.45 -2.47 -15.82
N ILE A 586 -23.86 -3.57 -15.21
CA ILE A 586 -23.16 -4.88 -15.29
C ILE A 586 -22.94 -5.35 -16.73
N ALA A 587 -23.74 -4.90 -17.67
CA ALA A 587 -23.56 -5.19 -19.09
C ALA A 587 -22.21 -4.65 -19.62
N GLU A 588 -21.77 -3.52 -19.16
CA GLU A 588 -20.47 -2.93 -19.53
C GLU A 588 -19.30 -3.75 -18.99
N VAL A 589 -19.45 -4.27 -17.76
CA VAL A 589 -18.47 -5.18 -17.13
C VAL A 589 -18.36 -6.46 -17.95
N LYS A 590 -19.50 -7.05 -18.34
CA LYS A 590 -19.53 -8.25 -19.18
C LYS A 590 -18.89 -8.05 -20.55
N LEU A 591 -18.94 -6.85 -21.07
CA LEU A 591 -18.30 -6.47 -22.34
C LEU A 591 -16.83 -6.08 -22.18
N GLY A 592 -16.29 -6.11 -20.95
CA GLY A 592 -14.91 -5.72 -20.67
C GLY A 592 -14.60 -4.22 -20.83
N LYS A 593 -15.64 -3.36 -20.87
CA LYS A 593 -15.47 -1.91 -21.01
C LYS A 593 -15.00 -1.23 -19.72
N ARG A 594 -15.29 -1.83 -18.57
CA ARG A 594 -14.83 -1.44 -17.25
C ARG A 594 -14.81 -2.65 -16.32
N ASP A 595 -14.15 -2.53 -15.18
CA ASP A 595 -14.28 -3.50 -14.10
C ASP A 595 -15.53 -3.24 -13.24
N ALA A 596 -15.88 -4.21 -12.40
CA ALA A 596 -17.01 -4.09 -11.47
C ALA A 596 -16.62 -3.48 -10.12
N GLY A 597 -15.37 -2.97 -10.04
CA GLY A 597 -14.80 -2.46 -8.82
C GLY A 597 -14.02 -3.49 -8.02
N THR A 598 -13.56 -3.08 -6.85
CA THR A 598 -12.72 -3.89 -5.96
C THR A 598 -13.42 -4.08 -4.62
N LEU A 599 -13.28 -5.27 -4.07
CA LEU A 599 -13.67 -5.63 -2.71
C LEU A 599 -12.41 -5.84 -1.88
N GLU A 600 -12.36 -5.26 -0.70
CA GLU A 600 -11.39 -5.61 0.31
C GLU A 600 -12.14 -6.10 1.55
N ILE A 601 -11.88 -7.35 1.90
CA ILE A 601 -12.51 -8.05 3.00
C ILE A 601 -11.52 -8.11 4.14
N PHE A 602 -11.97 -7.74 5.33
CA PHE A 602 -11.20 -7.83 6.55
C PHE A 602 -11.83 -8.86 7.46
N PHE A 603 -11.03 -9.77 7.97
CA PHE A 603 -11.50 -10.82 8.86
C PHE A 603 -10.57 -10.96 10.06
N ARG A 604 -11.15 -10.91 11.28
CA ARG A 604 -10.47 -11.14 12.53
C ARG A 604 -11.12 -12.30 13.27
N PRO A 605 -10.43 -13.44 13.39
CA PRO A 605 -10.89 -14.54 14.20
C PRO A 605 -10.55 -14.27 15.68
N GLY A 606 -11.54 -14.30 16.55
CA GLY A 606 -11.33 -14.18 17.99
C GLY A 606 -11.15 -12.75 18.52
N ARG A 607 -11.19 -12.63 19.85
CA ARG A 607 -11.22 -11.36 20.57
C ARG A 607 -9.82 -10.83 20.91
N ASP A 608 -8.93 -11.74 21.27
CA ASP A 608 -7.61 -11.40 21.81
C ASP A 608 -6.54 -11.27 20.73
N ASP A 609 -6.92 -11.45 19.47
CA ASP A 609 -6.01 -11.42 18.34
C ASP A 609 -6.07 -10.05 17.65
N VAL A 610 -4.94 -9.33 17.60
CA VAL A 610 -4.80 -8.15 16.74
C VAL A 610 -4.49 -8.54 15.32
N ALA A 611 -4.18 -9.80 15.09
CA ALA A 611 -3.99 -10.31 13.76
C ALA A 611 -5.33 -10.32 13.04
N TYR A 612 -5.32 -9.91 11.81
CA TYR A 612 -6.47 -10.00 10.92
C TYR A 612 -5.99 -10.30 9.51
N HIS A 613 -6.90 -10.81 8.73
CA HIS A 613 -6.66 -11.12 7.33
C HIS A 613 -7.37 -10.10 6.47
N SER A 614 -6.75 -9.65 5.38
CA SER A 614 -7.44 -8.94 4.31
C SER A 614 -7.35 -9.73 3.01
N VAL A 615 -8.44 -9.73 2.27
CA VAL A 615 -8.55 -10.42 0.99
C VAL A 615 -9.08 -9.44 -0.04
N PHE A 616 -8.32 -9.25 -1.11
CA PHE A 616 -8.73 -8.42 -2.23
C PHE A 616 -9.37 -9.27 -3.31
N PHE A 617 -10.52 -8.82 -3.78
CA PHE A 617 -11.17 -9.34 -4.99
C PHE A 617 -11.27 -8.22 -6.02
N THR A 618 -10.74 -8.46 -7.20
CA THR A 618 -11.11 -7.67 -8.37
C THR A 618 -12.24 -8.39 -9.06
N ALA A 619 -13.38 -7.72 -9.18
CA ALA A 619 -14.61 -8.35 -9.66
C ALA A 619 -14.63 -8.51 -11.19
N LEU A 620 -13.62 -9.16 -11.77
CA LEU A 620 -13.59 -9.58 -13.17
C LEU A 620 -13.01 -10.99 -13.25
N PRO A 621 -13.73 -11.93 -13.87
CA PRO A 621 -13.17 -13.23 -14.23
C PRO A 621 -11.93 -13.02 -15.12
N GLY A 622 -10.79 -13.54 -14.71
CA GLY A 622 -9.56 -13.49 -15.49
C GLY A 622 -8.59 -12.33 -15.21
N HIS A 623 -8.93 -11.41 -14.31
CA HIS A 623 -8.02 -10.37 -13.86
C HIS A 623 -7.49 -10.63 -12.44
N GLY A 624 -6.37 -11.32 -12.38
CA GLY A 624 -5.58 -11.51 -11.16
C GLY A 624 -6.22 -12.46 -10.14
N ASP A 625 -5.39 -13.26 -9.50
CA ASP A 625 -5.82 -14.04 -8.34
C ASP A 625 -6.18 -13.11 -7.18
N PRO A 626 -7.20 -13.47 -6.37
CA PRO A 626 -7.50 -12.74 -5.16
C PRO A 626 -6.26 -12.63 -4.28
N HIS A 627 -5.89 -11.40 -3.95
CA HIS A 627 -4.71 -11.15 -3.13
C HIS A 627 -5.07 -11.30 -1.66
N HIS A 628 -4.29 -12.08 -0.91
CA HIS A 628 -4.45 -12.28 0.52
C HIS A 628 -3.27 -11.65 1.26
N ALA A 629 -3.56 -10.81 2.23
CA ALA A 629 -2.59 -10.23 3.14
C ALA A 629 -2.91 -10.58 4.59
N ASP A 630 -1.89 -10.97 5.32
CA ASP A 630 -1.98 -11.18 6.77
C ASP A 630 -1.38 -9.98 7.46
N TRP A 631 -2.15 -9.40 8.37
CA TRP A 631 -1.77 -8.22 9.11
C TRP A 631 -1.50 -8.59 10.57
N ASN A 632 -0.36 -8.16 11.09
CA ASN A 632 0.04 -8.40 12.47
C ASN A 632 0.06 -9.90 12.86
N LEU A 633 0.13 -10.80 11.88
CA LEU A 633 0.30 -12.21 12.17
C LEU A 633 1.74 -12.51 12.55
N PRO A 634 1.93 -13.36 13.57
CA PRO A 634 3.21 -13.96 13.81
C PRO A 634 3.57 -14.83 12.63
N GLY A 635 4.49 -14.55 11.93
CA GLY A 635 4.83 -15.63 11.19
C GLY A 635 5.04 -15.56 9.79
N ARG A 636 6.11 -15.03 9.61
CA ARG A 636 6.91 -15.34 8.45
C ARG A 636 7.13 -16.86 8.27
N HIS A 637 6.88 -17.66 9.31
CA HIS A 637 7.41 -19.02 9.34
C HIS A 637 6.38 -20.15 9.29
N TYR A 638 5.12 -19.94 9.68
CA TYR A 638 4.18 -21.04 9.80
C TYR A 638 2.76 -20.71 9.40
N ARG A 639 2.57 -20.57 8.11
CA ARG A 639 1.25 -20.79 7.56
C ARG A 639 1.06 -22.29 7.39
N LEU A 640 0.22 -22.89 8.22
CA LEU A 640 -0.16 -24.31 8.10
C LEU A 640 -0.84 -24.59 6.77
N SER A 641 -1.32 -23.58 6.07
CA SER A 641 -1.72 -23.63 4.67
C SER A 641 -1.59 -22.26 4.02
N GLU A 642 -1.19 -22.25 2.76
CA GLU A 642 -1.30 -21.06 1.90
C GLU A 642 -2.77 -20.76 1.56
N ASP A 643 -3.68 -21.72 1.77
CA ASP A 643 -5.11 -21.64 1.47
C ASP A 643 -5.95 -21.58 2.74
N ILE A 644 -5.75 -20.51 3.54
CA ILE A 644 -6.61 -20.25 4.70
C ILE A 644 -8.05 -20.03 4.24
N PHE A 645 -8.24 -19.48 3.05
CA PHE A 645 -9.53 -19.17 2.48
C PHE A 645 -9.68 -19.76 1.07
N VAL A 646 -10.87 -20.26 0.77
CA VAL A 646 -11.30 -20.48 -0.61
C VAL A 646 -11.94 -19.18 -1.11
N LYS A 647 -11.56 -18.74 -2.30
CA LYS A 647 -11.98 -17.45 -2.88
C LYS A 647 -12.40 -17.67 -4.33
N ASP A 648 -13.61 -17.22 -4.66
CA ASP A 648 -14.08 -17.19 -6.03
C ASP A 648 -15.11 -16.08 -6.28
N THR A 649 -15.42 -15.82 -7.53
CA THR A 649 -16.38 -14.81 -7.94
C THR A 649 -17.28 -15.33 -9.07
N ALA A 650 -18.53 -14.84 -9.09
CA ALA A 650 -19.46 -15.08 -10.18
C ALA A 650 -20.05 -13.75 -10.66
N VAL A 651 -20.16 -13.60 -11.98
CA VAL A 651 -20.87 -12.47 -12.60
C VAL A 651 -22.30 -12.88 -12.90
N THR A 652 -23.25 -12.16 -12.32
CA THR A 652 -24.70 -12.44 -12.45
C THR A 652 -25.37 -11.47 -13.42
N ARG A 653 -26.69 -11.49 -13.46
CA ARG A 653 -27.46 -10.51 -14.21
C ARG A 653 -27.49 -9.15 -13.50
N GLU A 654 -27.50 -9.14 -12.19
CA GLU A 654 -27.65 -7.96 -11.34
C GLU A 654 -26.31 -7.35 -10.92
N GLY A 655 -25.22 -8.12 -10.97
CA GLY A 655 -23.92 -7.65 -10.49
C GLY A 655 -22.90 -8.77 -10.34
N VAL A 656 -22.10 -8.71 -9.29
CA VAL A 656 -21.07 -9.69 -8.95
C VAL A 656 -21.34 -10.29 -7.59
N VAL A 657 -21.06 -11.57 -7.45
CA VAL A 657 -21.02 -12.26 -6.16
C VAL A 657 -19.58 -12.68 -5.89
N ALA A 658 -19.03 -12.26 -4.75
CA ALA A 658 -17.78 -12.79 -4.23
C ALA A 658 -18.09 -13.83 -3.14
N HIS A 659 -17.28 -14.89 -3.09
CA HIS A 659 -17.34 -15.94 -2.08
C HIS A 659 -16.02 -16.03 -1.34
N LEU A 660 -16.10 -16.06 -0.01
CA LEU A 660 -15.02 -16.36 0.89
C LEU A 660 -15.40 -17.59 1.71
N GLY A 661 -14.77 -18.72 1.43
CA GLY A 661 -14.91 -19.96 2.20
C GLY A 661 -13.83 -20.02 3.28
N ILE A 662 -14.23 -20.24 4.53
CA ILE A 662 -13.34 -20.31 5.70
C ILE A 662 -13.49 -21.69 6.32
N PRO A 663 -12.61 -22.65 6.03
CA PRO A 663 -12.62 -23.94 6.70
C PRO A 663 -12.46 -23.75 8.21
N TRP A 664 -13.20 -24.52 9.02
CA TRP A 664 -13.07 -24.46 10.49
C TRP A 664 -11.63 -24.72 10.95
N THR A 665 -10.89 -25.52 10.21
CA THR A 665 -9.47 -25.82 10.46
C THR A 665 -8.52 -24.65 10.22
N SER A 666 -8.96 -23.59 9.56
CA SER A 666 -8.13 -22.40 9.35
C SER A 666 -7.86 -21.64 10.64
N PHE A 667 -8.79 -21.70 11.59
CA PHE A 667 -8.71 -21.00 12.88
C PHE A 667 -9.12 -21.95 14.01
N TYR A 668 -8.43 -23.06 14.10
CA TYR A 668 -8.72 -24.18 15.00
C TYR A 668 -8.73 -23.81 16.49
N ASP A 669 -7.96 -22.81 16.90
CA ASP A 669 -7.86 -22.26 18.24
C ASP A 669 -8.82 -21.08 18.49
N HIS A 670 -9.51 -20.61 17.46
CA HIS A 670 -10.41 -19.46 17.49
C HIS A 670 -11.81 -19.81 17.04
N LEU A 671 -12.41 -20.86 17.58
CA LEU A 671 -13.82 -21.16 17.30
C LEU A 671 -14.72 -19.99 17.73
N PRO A 672 -15.73 -19.62 16.90
CA PRO A 672 -16.62 -18.50 17.20
C PRO A 672 -17.71 -18.92 18.20
N VAL A 673 -17.29 -19.10 19.45
CA VAL A 673 -18.14 -19.40 20.60
C VAL A 673 -18.28 -18.17 21.50
N ASP A 674 -19.12 -18.26 22.53
CA ASP A 674 -19.31 -17.19 23.50
C ASP A 674 -17.95 -16.73 24.07
N GLY A 675 -17.73 -15.42 24.05
CA GLY A 675 -16.48 -14.81 24.48
C GLY A 675 -15.35 -14.76 23.44
N ASN A 676 -15.54 -15.39 22.28
CA ASN A 676 -14.56 -15.38 21.17
C ASN A 676 -15.21 -15.02 19.82
N PRO A 677 -15.75 -13.83 19.63
CA PRO A 677 -16.48 -13.44 18.44
C PRO A 677 -15.56 -13.31 17.23
N TRP A 678 -16.06 -13.72 16.08
CA TRP A 678 -15.44 -13.40 14.79
C TRP A 678 -15.95 -12.04 14.30
N ILE A 679 -15.02 -11.20 13.84
CA ILE A 679 -15.31 -9.87 13.35
C ILE A 679 -15.00 -9.81 11.86
N PHE A 680 -15.92 -9.26 11.09
CA PHE A 680 -15.85 -9.14 9.67
C PHE A 680 -16.02 -7.68 9.26
N GLY A 681 -15.16 -7.19 8.40
CA GLY A 681 -15.22 -5.88 7.76
C GLY A 681 -15.21 -6.03 6.25
N LEU A 682 -15.76 -5.06 5.55
CA LEU A 682 -15.78 -5.02 4.09
C LEU A 682 -15.67 -3.58 3.62
N GLN A 683 -14.84 -3.39 2.61
CA GLN A 683 -14.86 -2.20 1.76
C GLN A 683 -15.14 -2.59 0.33
N ARG A 684 -15.97 -1.80 -0.32
CA ARG A 684 -16.26 -1.91 -1.75
C ARG A 684 -15.98 -0.58 -2.43
N TRP A 685 -15.16 -0.62 -3.45
CA TRP A 685 -15.00 0.48 -4.40
C TRP A 685 -15.72 0.13 -5.70
N SER A 686 -16.63 0.97 -6.10
CA SER A 686 -17.44 0.80 -7.33
C SER A 686 -17.62 2.14 -8.02
N PRO A 687 -18.06 2.17 -9.27
CA PRO A 687 -18.45 3.42 -9.93
C PRO A 687 -19.52 4.21 -9.18
N GLY A 688 -20.34 3.54 -8.37
CA GLY A 688 -21.33 4.16 -7.50
C GLY A 688 -20.81 4.78 -6.22
N GLY A 689 -19.50 4.71 -5.99
CA GLY A 689 -18.85 5.21 -4.78
C GLY A 689 -18.24 4.11 -3.91
N ALA A 690 -17.51 4.54 -2.89
CA ALA A 690 -16.92 3.64 -1.91
C ALA A 690 -17.86 3.41 -0.73
N GLN A 691 -18.02 2.15 -0.33
CA GLN A 691 -18.85 1.71 0.78
C GLN A 691 -18.03 0.91 1.78
N THR A 692 -18.35 1.02 3.06
CA THR A 692 -17.67 0.23 4.11
C THR A 692 -18.64 -0.27 5.16
N LEU A 693 -18.38 -1.45 5.68
CA LEU A 693 -19.07 -2.01 6.82
C LEU A 693 -18.43 -1.57 8.15
N SER A 694 -17.13 -1.36 8.16
CA SER A 694 -16.35 -1.07 9.38
C SER A 694 -16.07 0.42 9.62
N GLY A 695 -16.30 1.27 8.65
CA GLY A 695 -16.08 2.73 8.74
C GLY A 695 -14.65 3.16 8.42
N LEU A 696 -13.63 2.48 8.91
CA LEU A 696 -12.20 2.77 8.65
C LEU A 696 -11.50 1.53 8.10
N VAL A 697 -10.58 1.76 7.16
CA VAL A 697 -9.70 0.71 6.65
C VAL A 697 -8.83 0.18 7.79
N HIS A 698 -8.66 -1.12 7.84
CA HIS A 698 -7.83 -1.78 8.85
C HIS A 698 -8.28 -1.57 10.31
N GLU A 699 -9.50 -1.07 10.54
CA GLU A 699 -10.06 -0.95 11.87
C GLU A 699 -11.35 -1.77 12.00
N LEU A 700 -11.25 -2.93 12.65
CA LEU A 700 -12.36 -3.87 12.81
C LEU A 700 -13.24 -3.60 14.01
N SER A 701 -12.95 -2.58 14.82
CA SER A 701 -13.75 -2.22 16.01
C SER A 701 -15.20 -1.87 15.68
N ARG A 702 -15.48 -1.50 14.43
CA ARG A 702 -16.83 -1.21 13.91
C ARG A 702 -17.31 -2.21 12.86
N GLY A 703 -16.63 -3.32 12.73
CA GLY A 703 -16.99 -4.40 11.84
C GLY A 703 -18.33 -5.05 12.20
N MET A 704 -18.59 -6.16 11.60
CA MET A 704 -19.74 -7.00 11.87
C MET A 704 -19.31 -8.18 12.74
N ARG A 705 -19.98 -8.39 13.87
CA ARG A 705 -19.82 -9.61 14.67
C ARG A 705 -20.58 -10.75 14.02
N LEU A 706 -19.91 -11.85 13.74
CA LEU A 706 -20.55 -13.07 13.24
C LEU A 706 -20.97 -13.94 14.42
N GLU A 707 -22.25 -14.25 14.48
CA GLU A 707 -22.86 -15.12 15.49
C GLU A 707 -23.27 -16.45 14.86
N PHE A 708 -22.89 -17.54 15.51
CA PHE A 708 -23.15 -18.90 15.06
C PHE A 708 -24.00 -19.62 16.09
N PRO A 709 -25.30 -19.81 15.88
CA PRO A 709 -26.20 -20.46 16.84
C PRO A 709 -26.02 -21.99 16.81
N PHE A 710 -24.90 -22.47 17.34
CA PHE A 710 -24.67 -23.91 17.47
C PHE A 710 -25.56 -24.52 18.56
N THR A 711 -26.14 -25.67 18.26
CA THR A 711 -26.64 -26.54 19.36
C THR A 711 -25.44 -27.20 20.05
N PRO A 712 -25.57 -27.66 21.29
CA PRO A 712 -24.50 -28.39 21.98
C PRO A 712 -24.00 -29.59 21.19
N GLU A 713 -24.91 -30.33 20.55
CA GLU A 713 -24.60 -31.48 19.71
C GLU A 713 -23.85 -31.08 18.46
N GLN A 714 -24.27 -29.99 17.78
CA GLN A 714 -23.57 -29.44 16.61
C GLN A 714 -22.16 -29.01 17.00
N LEU A 715 -22.01 -28.32 18.13
CA LEU A 715 -20.69 -27.86 18.60
C LEU A 715 -19.75 -29.03 18.91
N THR A 716 -20.27 -30.09 19.58
CA THR A 716 -19.48 -31.31 19.84
C THR A 716 -19.07 -31.99 18.52
N GLY A 717 -20.02 -32.18 17.62
CA GLY A 717 -19.75 -32.79 16.31
C GLY A 717 -18.75 -31.98 15.51
N LEU A 718 -18.90 -30.64 15.49
CA LEU A 718 -18.00 -29.72 14.84
C LEU A 718 -16.57 -29.80 15.39
N LYS A 719 -16.42 -29.76 16.71
CA LYS A 719 -15.11 -29.91 17.39
C LYS A 719 -14.43 -31.23 16.99
N ARG A 720 -15.19 -32.30 16.94
CA ARG A 720 -14.67 -33.61 16.50
C ARG A 720 -14.24 -33.59 15.03
N ALA A 721 -15.08 -33.05 14.14
CA ALA A 721 -14.76 -32.94 12.71
C ALA A 721 -13.51 -32.07 12.47
N ILE A 722 -13.40 -30.96 13.16
CA ILE A 722 -12.22 -30.08 13.11
C ILE A 722 -10.97 -30.84 13.57
N ALA A 723 -11.03 -31.51 14.70
CA ALA A 723 -9.91 -32.24 15.27
C ALA A 723 -9.40 -33.32 14.31
N VAL A 724 -10.29 -34.11 13.72
CA VAL A 724 -9.96 -35.14 12.72
C VAL A 724 -9.38 -34.50 11.45
N SER A 725 -10.01 -33.45 10.96
CA SER A 725 -9.55 -32.77 9.74
C SER A 725 -8.16 -32.17 9.92
N MET A 726 -7.91 -31.50 11.05
CA MET A 726 -6.60 -30.94 11.38
C MET A 726 -5.53 -32.01 11.45
N PHE A 727 -5.82 -33.10 12.12
CA PHE A 727 -4.89 -34.20 12.24
C PHE A 727 -4.56 -34.85 10.89
N ASN A 728 -5.57 -35.10 10.05
CA ASN A 728 -5.38 -35.64 8.71
C ASN A 728 -4.55 -34.70 7.82
N ARG A 729 -4.82 -33.40 7.91
CA ARG A 729 -4.03 -32.40 7.18
C ARG A 729 -2.58 -32.36 7.65
N TYR A 730 -2.36 -32.41 8.96
CA TYR A 730 -1.03 -32.51 9.51
C TYR A 730 -0.30 -33.77 9.01
N ARG A 731 -0.96 -34.95 9.04
CA ARG A 731 -0.39 -36.20 8.53
C ARG A 731 -0.04 -36.11 7.05
N ALA A 732 -0.91 -35.52 6.23
CA ALA A 732 -0.66 -35.33 4.80
C ALA A 732 0.58 -34.45 4.59
N ILE A 733 0.69 -33.32 5.28
CA ILE A 733 1.85 -32.43 5.21
C ILE A 733 3.14 -33.15 5.66
N ARG A 734 3.07 -33.90 6.75
CA ARG A 734 4.20 -34.71 7.28
C ARG A 734 4.63 -35.79 6.31
N ASN A 735 3.68 -36.55 5.76
CA ASN A 735 3.96 -37.73 4.92
C ASN A 735 4.45 -37.33 3.53
N ASP A 736 3.93 -36.27 2.94
CA ASP A 736 4.34 -35.77 1.63
C ASP A 736 5.72 -35.14 1.59
N LYS A 737 6.42 -35.01 2.72
CA LYS A 737 7.62 -34.16 2.82
C LYS A 737 7.39 -32.76 2.24
N GLY A 738 6.13 -32.33 2.28
CA GLY A 738 5.68 -31.06 1.70
C GLY A 738 6.37 -29.85 2.29
N LYS A 739 5.92 -28.66 1.91
CA LYS A 739 6.52 -27.37 2.27
C LYS A 739 6.83 -27.20 3.78
N PHE A 740 6.04 -27.81 4.64
CA PHE A 740 6.26 -27.78 6.10
C PHE A 740 7.53 -28.53 6.50
N LEU A 741 7.81 -29.72 5.90
CA LEU A 741 9.02 -30.51 6.17
C LEU A 741 10.19 -30.12 5.26
N GLN A 742 9.94 -29.51 4.10
CA GLN A 742 11.01 -29.01 3.23
C GLN A 742 11.98 -28.10 3.99
N THR A 743 11.44 -27.23 4.85
CA THR A 743 12.24 -26.33 5.66
C THR A 743 13.20 -27.09 6.59
N TRP A 744 12.81 -28.27 7.08
CA TRP A 744 13.61 -29.08 8.02
C TRP A 744 14.58 -30.02 7.32
N ASN A 745 14.28 -30.40 6.07
CA ASN A 745 15.10 -31.26 5.24
C ASN A 745 15.90 -30.47 4.19
N ASP A 746 15.78 -29.16 4.16
CA ASP A 746 16.58 -28.31 3.28
C ASP A 746 18.06 -28.48 3.66
N PRO A 747 18.94 -28.85 2.73
CA PRO A 747 20.37 -29.08 3.02
C PRO A 747 21.08 -27.80 3.49
N VAL A 748 20.53 -26.62 3.20
CA VAL A 748 21.07 -25.31 3.62
C VAL A 748 20.48 -24.88 4.96
N LEU A 749 19.19 -25.07 5.16
CA LEU A 749 18.42 -24.60 6.32
C LEU A 749 18.10 -25.73 7.31
N GLY A 750 18.20 -26.98 6.89
CA GLY A 750 17.92 -28.15 7.72
C GLY A 750 19.09 -28.47 8.65
N ASP A 751 18.77 -28.82 9.88
CA ASP A 751 19.73 -29.41 10.81
C ASP A 751 19.13 -30.71 11.35
N PRO A 752 19.61 -31.88 10.89
CA PRO A 752 19.10 -33.17 11.31
C PRO A 752 19.20 -33.40 12.83
N ALA A 753 20.21 -32.84 13.49
CA ALA A 753 20.36 -32.94 14.93
C ALA A 753 19.29 -32.11 15.66
N PHE A 754 19.00 -30.90 15.19
CA PHE A 754 17.90 -30.09 15.68
C PHE A 754 16.56 -30.78 15.47
N TYR A 755 16.32 -31.30 14.27
CA TYR A 755 15.09 -32.04 13.98
C TYR A 755 14.89 -33.20 14.95
N ALA A 756 15.90 -34.04 15.14
CA ALA A 756 15.84 -35.20 16.02
C ALA A 756 15.60 -34.81 17.49
N ALA A 757 16.24 -33.72 17.96
CA ALA A 757 16.17 -33.32 19.37
C ALA A 757 14.90 -32.53 19.71
N GLU A 758 14.46 -31.62 18.84
CA GLU A 758 13.45 -30.64 19.16
C GLU A 758 12.12 -30.83 18.40
N VAL A 759 12.16 -31.39 17.20
CA VAL A 759 10.98 -31.50 16.32
C VAL A 759 10.33 -32.86 16.40
N ALA A 760 11.10 -33.93 16.22
CA ALA A 760 10.57 -35.29 16.18
C ALA A 760 9.76 -35.68 17.43
N PRO A 761 10.21 -35.36 18.67
CA PRO A 761 9.42 -35.70 19.87
C PRO A 761 8.06 -34.98 19.94
N LEU A 762 7.96 -33.75 19.40
CA LEU A 762 6.68 -33.02 19.34
C LEU A 762 5.72 -33.66 18.32
N LEU A 763 6.28 -34.07 17.17
CA LEU A 763 5.51 -34.76 16.14
C LEU A 763 5.00 -36.13 16.62
N GLU A 764 5.81 -36.87 17.37
CA GLU A 764 5.41 -38.15 17.97
C GLU A 764 4.27 -37.96 18.99
N LYS A 765 4.33 -36.93 19.84
CA LYS A 765 3.25 -36.59 20.78
C LYS A 765 1.94 -36.25 20.02
N LEU A 766 2.05 -35.49 18.93
CA LEU A 766 0.89 -35.13 18.12
C LEU A 766 0.28 -36.36 17.43
N ASP A 767 1.11 -37.24 16.86
CA ASP A 767 0.65 -38.49 16.26
C ASP A 767 -0.09 -39.35 17.31
N ALA A 768 0.49 -39.52 18.50
CA ALA A 768 -0.13 -40.31 19.56
C ALA A 768 -1.48 -39.71 20.04
N ALA A 769 -1.60 -38.40 20.09
CA ALA A 769 -2.86 -37.72 20.41
C ALA A 769 -3.90 -37.92 19.31
N GLY A 770 -3.50 -37.80 18.03
CA GLY A 770 -4.38 -37.98 16.88
C GLY A 770 -4.84 -39.43 16.70
N GLU A 771 -3.97 -40.40 16.91
CA GLU A 771 -4.35 -41.82 16.83
C GLU A 771 -5.46 -42.14 17.84
N ARG A 772 -5.44 -41.56 19.03
CA ARG A 772 -6.53 -41.71 20.02
C ARG A 772 -7.84 -41.12 19.52
N LEU A 773 -7.78 -40.04 18.76
CA LEU A 773 -8.97 -39.38 18.20
C LEU A 773 -9.55 -40.13 17.01
N MET A 774 -8.72 -40.81 16.21
CA MET A 774 -9.15 -41.61 15.07
C MET A 774 -9.85 -42.93 15.47
N ALA A 775 -9.65 -43.39 16.72
CA ALA A 775 -10.47 -44.47 17.29
C ALA A 775 -11.88 -43.95 17.63
N PRO A 776 -12.90 -44.78 17.88
CA PRO A 776 -14.23 -44.35 18.37
C PRO A 776 -14.07 -43.52 19.63
N ALA A 777 -14.03 -42.21 19.49
CA ALA A 777 -13.70 -41.29 20.55
C ALA A 777 -14.95 -40.87 21.29
N THR A 778 -14.85 -40.80 22.62
CA THR A 778 -15.86 -40.19 23.48
C THR A 778 -15.77 -38.65 23.41
N ASP A 779 -16.80 -37.96 23.91
CA ASP A 779 -16.74 -36.49 24.01
C ASP A 779 -15.61 -36.02 24.94
N ALA A 780 -15.24 -36.84 25.94
CA ALA A 780 -14.08 -36.56 26.79
C ALA A 780 -12.75 -36.64 26.00
N ASP A 781 -12.64 -37.51 24.99
CA ASP A 781 -11.46 -37.62 24.14
C ASP A 781 -11.36 -36.40 23.19
N VAL A 782 -12.50 -35.94 22.68
CA VAL A 782 -12.56 -34.69 21.89
C VAL A 782 -12.19 -33.49 22.74
N GLY A 783 -12.71 -33.43 23.99
CA GLY A 783 -12.34 -32.37 24.94
C GLY A 783 -10.83 -32.36 25.22
N ARG A 784 -10.24 -33.54 25.49
CA ARG A 784 -8.78 -33.68 25.66
C ARG A 784 -7.99 -33.31 24.42
N PHE A 785 -8.47 -33.67 23.25
CA PHE A 785 -7.83 -33.27 22.01
C PHE A 785 -7.73 -31.73 21.92
N PHE A 786 -8.82 -31.00 22.17
CA PHE A 786 -8.80 -29.54 22.13
C PHE A 786 -7.95 -28.93 23.27
N SER A 787 -7.89 -29.54 24.46
CA SER A 787 -7.07 -29.01 25.53
C SER A 787 -5.58 -29.34 25.45
N GLU A 788 -5.21 -30.44 24.80
CA GLU A 788 -3.84 -30.94 24.76
C GLU A 788 -3.25 -30.91 23.36
N THR A 789 -4.00 -31.30 22.33
CA THR A 789 -3.49 -31.43 20.96
C THR A 789 -3.53 -30.12 20.21
N VAL A 790 -4.56 -29.31 20.40
CA VAL A 790 -4.62 -27.99 19.75
C VAL A 790 -3.53 -27.04 20.28
N PRO A 791 -3.26 -26.96 21.59
CA PRO A 791 -2.09 -26.23 22.08
C PRO A 791 -0.78 -26.80 21.53
N LEU A 792 -0.64 -28.13 21.47
CA LEU A 792 0.55 -28.77 20.88
C LEU A 792 0.70 -28.47 19.39
N TRP A 793 -0.41 -28.42 18.63
CA TRP A 793 -0.39 -27.98 17.24
C TRP A 793 0.05 -26.52 17.11
N ALA A 794 -0.47 -25.64 17.97
CA ALA A 794 -0.04 -24.26 18.03
C ALA A 794 1.45 -24.15 18.41
N GLU A 795 1.90 -24.95 19.38
CA GLU A 795 3.32 -25.09 19.75
C GLU A 795 4.16 -25.52 18.56
N ILE A 796 3.72 -26.53 17.80
CA ILE A 796 4.43 -26.95 16.59
C ILE A 796 4.43 -25.85 15.55
N ALA A 797 3.30 -25.20 15.31
CA ALA A 797 3.18 -24.15 14.30
C ALA A 797 4.02 -22.92 14.63
N TYR A 798 4.14 -22.54 15.91
CA TYR A 798 4.81 -21.32 16.36
C TYR A 798 6.12 -21.60 17.09
N GLU A 799 6.19 -22.56 17.99
CA GLU A 799 7.36 -22.84 18.81
C GLU A 799 8.47 -23.57 18.09
N ILE A 800 8.18 -24.43 17.11
CA ILE A 800 9.28 -25.10 16.37
C ILE A 800 10.13 -24.07 15.66
N ALA A 801 9.51 -23.05 15.06
CA ALA A 801 10.24 -21.94 14.47
C ALA A 801 11.08 -21.20 15.51
N ASP A 802 10.49 -20.98 16.65
CA ASP A 802 11.14 -20.32 17.76
C ASP A 802 12.31 -21.13 18.32
N ARG A 803 12.10 -22.44 18.53
CA ARG A 803 13.14 -23.35 18.97
C ARG A 803 14.28 -23.42 17.97
N ARG A 804 13.96 -23.46 16.66
CA ARG A 804 14.97 -23.44 15.61
C ARG A 804 15.75 -22.15 15.62
N THR A 805 15.08 -21.02 15.72
CA THR A 805 15.76 -19.73 15.77
C THR A 805 16.61 -19.61 17.02
N ARG A 806 16.11 -20.06 18.19
CA ARG A 806 16.92 -20.12 19.41
C ARG A 806 18.12 -21.04 19.25
N TYR A 807 17.94 -22.20 18.64
CA TYR A 807 19.03 -23.13 18.36
C TYR A 807 20.09 -22.52 17.44
N LEU A 808 19.69 -21.91 16.33
CA LEU A 808 20.60 -21.26 15.40
C LEU A 808 21.29 -20.05 16.03
N ASN A 809 20.56 -19.26 16.80
CA ASN A 809 21.10 -18.11 17.51
C ASN A 809 22.09 -18.54 18.63
N ASN A 810 21.76 -19.55 19.42
CA ASN A 810 22.67 -20.08 20.43
C ASN A 810 23.96 -20.61 19.79
N ARG A 811 23.87 -21.30 18.68
CA ARG A 811 25.00 -21.78 17.90
C ARG A 811 25.83 -20.62 17.31
N PHE A 812 25.19 -19.54 16.92
CA PHE A 812 25.81 -18.32 16.43
C PHE A 812 26.56 -17.54 17.53
N PHE A 813 25.91 -17.37 18.69
CA PHE A 813 26.47 -16.60 19.81
C PHE A 813 27.43 -17.40 20.69
N ALA A 814 27.45 -18.74 20.57
CA ALA A 814 28.41 -19.60 21.26
C ALA A 814 29.83 -19.52 20.69
N LYS A 815 29.99 -18.90 19.51
CA LYS A 815 31.27 -18.56 18.90
C LYS A 815 31.70 -17.13 19.29
#